data_cdd66eb9664882b0a17b5cd393abfaee
#
_entry.id   cdd66eb9664882b0a17b5cd393abfaee
#
_cell.length_a   1.000
_cell.length_b   1.000
_cell.length_c   1.000
_cell.angle_alpha   90.00
_cell.angle_beta   90.00
_cell.angle_gamma   90.00
#
_symmetry.space_group_name_H-M   'P 1'
#
loop_
_entity.id
_entity.type
_entity.pdbx_description
1 polymer ?
#
loop_
_entity_poly.entity_id
_entity_poly.type
_entity_poly.pdbx_seq_one_letter_code
_entity_poly.pdbx_strand_id
1 'polypeptide(L)'
;DWIYPMVLMKQTNQLHNFLNPRFSLKKADSEYHEENRFIAKKIRTHLFVLLTVLNRITSLNEDYFLVQSELKDIKAEVEKQIMLLLKQYAVVGKPSKIDILSSSFEVQLFGNVKEEELLPQVAQAINWFEDKNEIINVLINSSDLLRLLIILDWITSEGVKKEIIEKIKKTKIIEFFDSQSWLPEIELTLTKLSQYKDLVEQTKIALDYWEKNIITKRKDEKDKQVSFAINLMLAYNEKDIKGINELKEPKKNTFGVREFRSYHHKQFFIGLINFESNPETAYQIFDELYNQFKVNSSICINRFAAKINWATKSGNETNKDKLLNEALEEWKEVESHLSEVAIEEIKDKIWINKLTVFYNLRDFTEFEKMYLELPSPYQMSEDVISLKIKLSVIQEKQQEAILLLKKGKEYHKASDGSNPDFINELQSIIDDKSDIRLLRSTFLEIFSKKPKTLIQIFPEKLNGQIEIEKFITKEFAIALNKTLDKILSIDEIRNEDKYNDLVQVALESRFNIFGWIVKDQTRGGFSETGKSPGERDILIQDSNGETMTVCEAFIFRDFPRTESHLKKIFDYHHNKNHFITLIYDLSTQANFERRWNTYLNDTISKIEFPSGFEINEDKTKDVTDEFDYKNSAIKIGVTAHGTNTNIYHLMVNLNYKV
;
A
#
# COMPACT_ATOMS: atom_id res chain seq x y z
N ASP A 1 22.49 21.73 -2.74
CA ASP A 1 21.10 21.30 -2.77
C ASP A 1 20.42 21.77 -4.07
N TRP A 2 19.95 20.86 -4.90
CA TRP A 2 19.38 21.14 -6.23
C TRP A 2 17.87 21.45 -6.19
N ILE A 3 17.22 21.30 -5.03
CA ILE A 3 15.77 21.51 -4.86
C ILE A 3 15.40 22.99 -4.99
N TYR A 4 16.13 23.84 -4.30
CA TYR A 4 15.88 25.27 -4.39
C TYR A 4 16.02 25.83 -5.81
N PRO A 5 17.04 25.45 -6.61
CA PRO A 5 17.06 25.77 -8.03
C PRO A 5 15.84 25.30 -8.80
N MET A 6 15.29 24.12 -8.54
CA MET A 6 14.06 23.65 -9.20
C MET A 6 12.82 24.45 -8.79
N VAL A 7 12.69 24.79 -7.50
CA VAL A 7 11.62 25.68 -7.01
C VAL A 7 11.72 27.06 -7.70
N LEU A 8 12.94 27.61 -7.81
CA LEU A 8 13.17 28.86 -8.50
C LEU A 8 12.83 28.77 -10.00
N MET A 9 13.20 27.68 -10.68
CA MET A 9 12.82 27.42 -12.07
C MET A 9 11.30 27.33 -12.25
N LYS A 10 10.57 26.75 -11.29
CA LYS A 10 9.10 26.72 -11.29
C LYS A 10 8.54 28.15 -11.15
N GLN A 11 9.01 28.91 -10.18
CA GLN A 11 8.57 30.28 -9.93
C GLN A 11 8.84 31.22 -11.13
N THR A 12 9.89 30.93 -11.90
CA THR A 12 10.24 31.69 -13.12
C THR A 12 9.69 31.10 -14.41
N ASN A 13 8.80 30.10 -14.33
CA ASN A 13 8.24 29.36 -15.47
C ASN A 13 9.28 28.65 -16.37
N GLN A 14 10.47 28.38 -15.87
CA GLN A 14 11.54 27.71 -16.63
C GLN A 14 11.56 26.20 -16.41
N LEU A 15 10.90 25.69 -15.36
CA LEU A 15 10.92 24.29 -14.98
C LEU A 15 10.41 23.37 -16.11
N HIS A 16 9.33 23.76 -16.78
CA HIS A 16 8.79 23.00 -17.90
C HIS A 16 9.78 22.79 -19.03
N ASN A 17 10.55 23.82 -19.39
CA ASN A 17 11.58 23.73 -20.42
C ASN A 17 12.75 22.85 -20.02
N PHE A 18 13.08 22.82 -18.72
CA PHE A 18 14.11 21.95 -18.16
C PHE A 18 13.68 20.48 -18.14
N LEU A 19 12.45 20.22 -17.72
CA LEU A 19 11.91 18.86 -17.58
C LEU A 19 11.48 18.26 -18.93
N ASN A 20 11.13 19.06 -19.90
CA ASN A 20 10.64 18.63 -21.21
C ASN A 20 11.63 18.95 -22.35
N PRO A 21 12.71 18.18 -22.48
CA PRO A 21 13.59 18.34 -23.64
C PRO A 21 12.82 17.93 -24.89
N ARG A 22 12.77 18.82 -25.88
CA ARG A 22 12.11 18.56 -27.14
C ARG A 22 12.89 17.55 -27.95
N PHE A 23 12.50 16.29 -27.90
CA PHE A 23 12.97 15.26 -28.82
C PHE A 23 12.01 15.22 -30.01
N SER A 24 12.47 15.58 -31.18
CA SER A 24 11.69 15.34 -32.42
C SER A 24 11.90 13.88 -32.85
N LEU A 25 10.89 13.05 -32.59
CA LEU A 25 10.84 11.69 -33.13
C LEU A 25 10.54 11.77 -34.63
N LYS A 26 11.46 11.30 -35.46
CA LYS A 26 11.15 10.98 -36.85
C LYS A 26 10.44 9.63 -36.90
N LYS A 27 9.48 9.45 -37.82
CA LYS A 27 8.75 8.19 -37.99
C LYS A 27 9.72 7.02 -38.07
N ALA A 28 9.33 5.89 -37.44
CA ALA A 28 10.10 4.67 -37.36
C ALA A 28 10.15 3.94 -38.73
N ASP A 29 10.77 4.56 -39.75
CA ASP A 29 11.11 3.92 -41.02
C ASP A 29 12.51 3.28 -40.87
N SER A 30 12.68 2.15 -41.58
CA SER A 30 13.90 1.37 -41.57
C SER A 30 15.19 2.14 -41.95
N GLU A 31 15.04 3.28 -42.62
CA GLU A 31 16.14 4.15 -43.01
C GLU A 31 16.75 4.99 -41.89
N TYR A 32 16.06 5.09 -40.70
CA TYR A 32 16.48 5.96 -39.60
C TYR A 32 16.95 5.19 -38.35
N HIS A 33 17.39 3.94 -38.47
CA HIS A 33 17.81 3.12 -37.31
C HIS A 33 18.88 3.77 -36.44
N GLU A 34 19.89 4.43 -37.01
CA GLU A 34 20.95 5.07 -36.23
C GLU A 34 20.48 6.33 -35.49
N GLU A 35 19.65 7.17 -36.15
CA GLU A 35 19.06 8.35 -35.53
C GLU A 35 18.11 7.98 -34.38
N ASN A 36 17.28 6.98 -34.60
CA ASN A 36 16.36 6.45 -33.57
C ASN A 36 17.13 5.84 -32.40
N ARG A 37 18.24 5.16 -32.66
CA ARG A 37 19.15 4.64 -31.63
C ARG A 37 19.77 5.75 -30.78
N PHE A 38 20.17 6.83 -31.41
CA PHE A 38 20.69 8.03 -30.72
C PHE A 38 19.62 8.74 -29.90
N ILE A 39 18.40 8.88 -30.43
CA ILE A 39 17.25 9.45 -29.72
C ILE A 39 16.88 8.56 -28.53
N ALA A 40 16.83 7.24 -28.68
CA ALA A 40 16.58 6.29 -27.59
C ALA A 40 17.59 6.42 -26.46
N LYS A 41 18.89 6.57 -26.78
CA LYS A 41 19.94 6.85 -25.79
C LYS A 41 19.68 8.13 -25.00
N LYS A 42 19.31 9.21 -25.68
CA LYS A 42 18.96 10.50 -25.05
C LYS A 42 17.72 10.38 -24.14
N ILE A 43 16.69 9.68 -24.60
CA ILE A 43 15.47 9.43 -23.80
C ILE A 43 15.83 8.64 -22.53
N ARG A 44 16.64 7.59 -22.64
CA ARG A 44 17.08 6.80 -21.48
C ARG A 44 17.81 7.65 -20.44
N THR A 45 18.79 8.44 -20.89
CA THR A 45 19.54 9.31 -19.98
C THR A 45 18.63 10.34 -19.30
N HIS A 46 17.70 10.91 -20.05
CA HIS A 46 16.77 11.90 -19.48
C HIS A 46 15.78 11.26 -18.51
N LEU A 47 15.24 10.07 -18.84
CA LEU A 47 14.42 9.27 -17.93
C LEU A 47 15.17 8.97 -16.64
N PHE A 48 16.43 8.54 -16.73
CA PHE A 48 17.26 8.26 -15.56
C PHE A 48 17.40 9.49 -14.65
N VAL A 49 17.64 10.67 -15.24
CA VAL A 49 17.71 11.93 -14.47
C VAL A 49 16.38 12.23 -13.80
N LEU A 50 15.26 12.15 -14.52
CA LEU A 50 13.93 12.42 -13.95
C LEU A 50 13.54 11.43 -12.86
N LEU A 51 13.85 10.15 -13.03
CA LEU A 51 13.63 9.11 -12.02
C LEU A 51 14.47 9.37 -10.76
N THR A 52 15.72 9.81 -10.93
CA THR A 52 16.58 10.20 -9.81
C THR A 52 16.00 11.42 -9.07
N VAL A 53 15.51 12.41 -9.82
CA VAL A 53 14.83 13.59 -9.27
C VAL A 53 13.56 13.17 -8.49
N LEU A 54 12.73 12.32 -9.08
CA LEU A 54 11.51 11.82 -8.45
C LEU A 54 11.82 11.06 -7.14
N ASN A 55 12.79 10.16 -7.17
CA ASN A 55 13.25 9.46 -5.97
C ASN A 55 13.68 10.43 -4.88
N ARG A 56 14.46 11.45 -5.25
CA ARG A 56 14.96 12.43 -4.29
C ARG A 56 13.84 13.27 -3.70
N ILE A 57 12.89 13.75 -4.51
CA ILE A 57 11.71 14.48 -4.01
C ILE A 57 10.90 13.62 -3.04
N THR A 58 10.71 12.35 -3.37
CA THR A 58 9.90 11.43 -2.56
C THR A 58 10.61 11.04 -1.25
N SER A 59 11.95 11.00 -1.25
CA SER A 59 12.75 10.70 -0.04
C SER A 59 12.95 11.91 0.88
N LEU A 60 12.56 13.13 0.45
CA LEU A 60 12.65 14.31 1.28
C LEU A 60 11.51 14.33 2.28
N ASN A 61 11.87 14.29 3.54
CA ASN A 61 10.96 14.40 4.66
C ASN A 61 10.67 15.88 5.00
N GLU A 62 10.13 16.10 6.18
CA GLU A 62 9.66 17.36 6.76
C GLU A 62 10.67 18.52 6.75
N ASP A 63 11.94 18.25 6.44
CA ASP A 63 13.03 19.25 6.42
C ASP A 63 12.80 20.41 5.41
N TYR A 64 11.89 20.22 4.44
CA TYR A 64 11.56 21.20 3.42
C TYR A 64 10.15 21.78 3.55
N PHE A 65 9.67 21.89 4.77
CA PHE A 65 8.32 22.36 5.10
C PHE A 65 7.91 23.66 4.38
N LEU A 66 8.84 24.62 4.24
CA LEU A 66 8.56 25.90 3.59
C LEU A 66 8.26 25.84 2.08
N VAL A 67 8.59 24.73 1.43
CA VAL A 67 8.42 24.56 -0.03
C VAL A 67 7.66 23.27 -0.40
N GLN A 68 6.92 22.70 0.56
CA GLN A 68 6.20 21.44 0.31
C GLN A 68 5.13 21.54 -0.78
N SER A 69 4.43 22.66 -0.87
CA SER A 69 3.43 22.85 -1.93
C SER A 69 4.09 22.89 -3.31
N GLU A 70 5.21 23.60 -3.43
CA GLU A 70 6.00 23.69 -4.66
C GLU A 70 6.60 22.33 -5.04
N LEU A 71 7.08 21.57 -4.04
CA LEU A 71 7.60 20.21 -4.27
C LEU A 71 6.53 19.27 -4.79
N LYS A 72 5.30 19.35 -4.29
CA LYS A 72 4.18 18.55 -4.79
C LYS A 72 3.90 18.84 -6.26
N ASP A 73 3.87 20.10 -6.66
CA ASP A 73 3.64 20.48 -8.04
C ASP A 73 4.81 20.10 -8.96
N ILE A 74 6.06 20.24 -8.47
CA ILE A 74 7.26 19.79 -9.19
C ILE A 74 7.20 18.27 -9.38
N LYS A 75 6.83 17.51 -8.35
CA LYS A 75 6.65 16.06 -8.41
C LYS A 75 5.65 15.69 -9.51
N ALA A 76 4.46 16.28 -9.51
CA ALA A 76 3.43 16.03 -10.52
C ALA A 76 3.91 16.30 -11.95
N GLU A 77 4.67 17.40 -12.17
CA GLU A 77 5.22 17.70 -13.49
C GLU A 77 6.34 16.70 -13.87
N VAL A 78 7.18 16.28 -12.94
CA VAL A 78 8.20 15.24 -13.16
C VAL A 78 7.55 13.91 -13.54
N GLU A 79 6.52 13.48 -12.81
CA GLU A 79 5.75 12.26 -13.11
C GLU A 79 5.15 12.30 -14.52
N LYS A 80 4.53 13.42 -14.88
CA LYS A 80 3.98 13.63 -16.23
C LYS A 80 5.04 13.53 -17.32
N GLN A 81 6.23 14.10 -17.11
CA GLN A 81 7.32 14.02 -18.09
C GLN A 81 7.90 12.62 -18.20
N ILE A 82 8.04 11.91 -17.09
CA ILE A 82 8.43 10.47 -17.08
C ILE A 82 7.45 9.66 -17.92
N MET A 83 6.14 9.86 -17.73
CA MET A 83 5.11 9.14 -18.47
C MET A 83 5.17 9.40 -19.98
N LEU A 84 5.37 10.65 -20.37
CA LEU A 84 5.52 11.04 -21.78
C LEU A 84 6.77 10.39 -22.40
N LEU A 85 7.89 10.38 -21.68
CA LEU A 85 9.13 9.78 -22.17
C LEU A 85 9.06 8.25 -22.24
N LEU A 86 8.42 7.58 -21.27
CA LEU A 86 8.20 6.14 -21.32
C LEU A 86 7.35 5.75 -22.52
N LYS A 87 6.28 6.49 -22.83
CA LYS A 87 5.47 6.30 -24.04
C LYS A 87 6.29 6.49 -25.32
N GLN A 88 7.15 7.49 -25.37
CA GLN A 88 8.04 7.73 -26.52
C GLN A 88 9.11 6.65 -26.63
N TYR A 89 9.72 6.25 -25.53
CA TYR A 89 10.73 5.19 -25.48
C TYR A 89 10.16 3.85 -25.98
N ALA A 90 8.92 3.53 -25.66
CA ALA A 90 8.23 2.35 -26.16
C ALA A 90 8.12 2.31 -27.69
N VAL A 91 7.94 3.47 -28.32
CA VAL A 91 7.85 3.57 -29.80
C VAL A 91 9.24 3.47 -30.43
N VAL A 92 10.23 4.15 -29.86
CA VAL A 92 11.60 4.22 -30.41
C VAL A 92 12.45 3.06 -29.95
N GLY A 93 12.18 2.53 -28.76
CA GLY A 93 12.96 1.51 -28.09
C GLY A 93 12.64 0.08 -28.48
N LYS A 94 12.08 -0.18 -29.70
CA LYS A 94 12.11 -1.51 -30.30
C LYS A 94 13.43 -1.73 -31.06
N PRO A 95 14.60 -1.68 -30.38
CA PRO A 95 15.81 -2.18 -31.01
C PRO A 95 15.62 -3.70 -31.13
N SER A 96 16.04 -4.24 -32.22
CA SER A 96 16.14 -5.68 -32.43
C SER A 96 17.12 -6.37 -31.47
N LYS A 97 17.74 -5.63 -30.54
CA LYS A 97 18.71 -6.11 -29.56
C LYS A 97 18.64 -5.25 -28.30
N ILE A 98 18.40 -5.88 -27.16
CA ILE A 98 18.56 -5.24 -25.87
C ILE A 98 20.05 -4.98 -25.67
N ASP A 99 20.44 -3.75 -25.40
CA ASP A 99 21.83 -3.34 -25.15
C ASP A 99 22.37 -3.88 -23.78
N ILE A 100 21.76 -4.92 -23.23
CA ILE A 100 22.12 -5.52 -21.95
C ILE A 100 23.53 -6.11 -21.97
N LEU A 101 24.02 -6.52 -23.14
CA LEU A 101 25.30 -7.21 -23.29
C LEU A 101 26.37 -6.40 -24.05
N SER A 102 26.10 -5.18 -24.46
CA SER A 102 27.12 -4.35 -25.09
C SER A 102 28.02 -3.71 -24.03
N SER A 103 29.01 -4.45 -23.57
CA SER A 103 30.14 -3.97 -22.78
C SER A 103 31.13 -3.14 -23.64
N SER A 104 30.69 -2.51 -24.67
CA SER A 104 31.57 -1.76 -25.57
C SER A 104 31.69 -0.30 -25.15
N PHE A 105 32.77 0.05 -24.56
CA PHE A 105 33.71 1.16 -24.75
C PHE A 105 33.20 2.52 -25.29
N GLU A 106 31.97 2.90 -25.07
CA GLU A 106 31.57 4.29 -25.28
C GLU A 106 31.31 4.97 -23.93
N VAL A 107 32.33 5.10 -23.13
CA VAL A 107 32.43 6.10 -22.08
C VAL A 107 32.49 7.45 -22.76
N GLN A 108 31.38 8.06 -23.03
CA GLN A 108 31.35 9.44 -23.45
C GLN A 108 30.81 10.33 -22.33
N LEU A 109 31.40 11.50 -22.24
CA LEU A 109 31.31 12.61 -21.29
C LEU A 109 29.92 13.01 -20.75
N PHE A 110 28.85 12.32 -21.14
CA PHE A 110 27.48 12.48 -20.62
C PHE A 110 26.82 11.10 -20.42
N GLY A 111 27.42 10.24 -19.61
CA GLY A 111 26.83 9.04 -19.08
C GLY A 111 25.84 8.32 -20.01
N ASN A 112 26.31 7.38 -20.79
CA ASN A 112 25.44 6.53 -21.57
C ASN A 112 24.71 5.58 -20.61
N VAL A 113 23.51 5.98 -20.11
CA VAL A 113 22.71 5.15 -19.22
C VAL A 113 22.31 3.88 -19.97
N LYS A 114 22.71 2.75 -19.44
CA LYS A 114 22.34 1.45 -19.99
C LYS A 114 20.91 1.09 -19.56
N GLU A 115 20.24 0.26 -20.35
CA GLU A 115 18.91 -0.22 -20.02
C GLU A 115 18.89 -0.99 -18.70
N GLU A 116 19.95 -1.74 -18.40
CA GLU A 116 20.17 -2.43 -17.12
C GLU A 116 20.17 -1.49 -15.90
N GLU A 117 20.61 -0.25 -16.07
CA GLU A 117 20.60 0.77 -15.02
C GLU A 117 19.26 1.50 -14.92
N LEU A 118 18.55 1.63 -16.05
CA LEU A 118 17.27 2.32 -16.14
C LEU A 118 16.11 1.47 -15.62
N LEU A 119 16.01 0.20 -16.03
CA LEU A 119 14.88 -0.66 -15.71
C LEU A 119 14.67 -0.87 -14.20
N PRO A 120 15.70 -1.04 -13.37
CA PRO A 120 15.55 -1.06 -11.92
C PRO A 120 14.93 0.22 -11.36
N GLN A 121 15.32 1.38 -11.86
CA GLN A 121 14.78 2.66 -11.41
C GLN A 121 13.33 2.88 -11.89
N VAL A 122 13.00 2.45 -13.11
CA VAL A 122 11.62 2.45 -13.60
C VAL A 122 10.74 1.56 -12.72
N ALA A 123 11.21 0.38 -12.34
CA ALA A 123 10.49 -0.51 -11.44
C ALA A 123 10.28 0.11 -10.05
N GLN A 124 11.31 0.72 -9.49
CA GLN A 124 11.22 1.42 -8.20
C GLN A 124 10.30 2.65 -8.26
N ALA A 125 10.27 3.36 -9.39
CA ALA A 125 9.44 4.55 -9.58
C ALA A 125 7.95 4.26 -9.45
N ILE A 126 7.49 3.03 -9.70
CA ILE A 126 6.10 2.61 -9.48
C ILE A 126 5.64 2.95 -8.05
N ASN A 127 6.55 2.85 -7.08
CA ASN A 127 6.24 3.14 -5.68
C ASN A 127 6.15 4.64 -5.36
N TRP A 128 6.71 5.49 -6.22
CA TRP A 128 6.81 6.94 -6.02
C TRP A 128 5.72 7.73 -6.74
N PHE A 129 5.07 7.12 -7.73
CA PHE A 129 3.99 7.75 -8.48
C PHE A 129 2.73 7.91 -7.63
N GLU A 130 2.06 9.05 -7.78
CA GLU A 130 0.76 9.31 -7.16
C GLU A 130 -0.30 8.40 -7.78
N ASP A 131 -0.33 8.27 -9.12
CA ASP A 131 -1.15 7.30 -9.84
C ASP A 131 -0.29 6.12 -10.32
N LYS A 132 -0.22 5.07 -9.47
CA LYS A 132 0.50 3.83 -9.79
C LYS A 132 -0.09 3.11 -11.00
N ASN A 133 -1.41 3.19 -11.21
CA ASN A 133 -2.08 2.47 -12.29
C ASN A 133 -1.66 3.01 -13.66
N GLU A 134 -1.46 4.32 -13.77
CA GLU A 134 -1.04 4.90 -15.05
C GLU A 134 0.34 4.40 -15.48
N ILE A 135 1.34 4.40 -14.58
CA ILE A 135 2.68 3.91 -14.89
C ILE A 135 2.70 2.41 -15.16
N ILE A 136 1.96 1.61 -14.36
CA ILE A 136 1.84 0.16 -14.59
C ILE A 136 1.25 -0.12 -15.96
N ASN A 137 0.16 0.54 -16.32
CA ASN A 137 -0.46 0.37 -17.64
C ASN A 137 0.48 0.74 -18.79
N VAL A 138 1.26 1.81 -18.66
CA VAL A 138 2.24 2.18 -19.67
C VAL A 138 3.32 1.11 -19.81
N LEU A 139 3.88 0.63 -18.69
CA LEU A 139 4.90 -0.41 -18.70
C LEU A 139 4.37 -1.72 -19.30
N ILE A 140 3.20 -2.17 -18.88
CA ILE A 140 2.57 -3.40 -19.37
C ILE A 140 2.28 -3.34 -20.88
N ASN A 141 1.84 -2.18 -21.38
CA ASN A 141 1.44 -2.05 -22.77
C ASN A 141 2.61 -1.71 -23.72
N SER A 142 3.69 -1.13 -23.18
CA SER A 142 4.84 -0.68 -23.98
C SER A 142 6.04 -1.61 -23.91
N SER A 143 6.09 -2.55 -22.95
CA SER A 143 7.23 -3.46 -22.76
C SER A 143 7.01 -4.80 -23.47
N ASP A 144 8.05 -5.34 -24.09
CA ASP A 144 8.08 -6.72 -24.56
C ASP A 144 8.27 -7.72 -23.40
N LEU A 145 8.19 -9.02 -23.72
CA LEU A 145 8.30 -10.09 -22.72
C LEU A 145 9.58 -9.99 -21.88
N LEU A 146 10.74 -9.78 -22.52
CA LEU A 146 12.03 -9.75 -21.82
C LEU A 146 12.14 -8.53 -20.88
N ARG A 147 11.67 -7.36 -21.33
CA ARG A 147 11.63 -6.16 -20.48
C ARG A 147 10.69 -6.32 -19.28
N LEU A 148 9.52 -6.92 -19.50
CA LEU A 148 8.61 -7.23 -18.40
C LEU A 148 9.24 -8.16 -17.37
N LEU A 149 9.98 -9.18 -17.81
CA LEU A 149 10.71 -10.10 -16.91
C LEU A 149 11.85 -9.38 -16.14
N ILE A 150 12.57 -8.48 -16.81
CA ILE A 150 13.63 -7.69 -16.14
C ILE A 150 13.03 -6.72 -15.13
N ILE A 151 11.93 -6.04 -15.48
CA ILE A 151 11.22 -5.15 -14.55
C ILE A 151 10.70 -5.95 -13.35
N LEU A 152 10.15 -7.13 -13.58
CA LEU A 152 9.61 -8.00 -12.55
C LEU A 152 10.63 -8.36 -11.46
N ASP A 153 11.90 -8.52 -11.82
CA ASP A 153 12.99 -8.81 -10.86
C ASP A 153 13.17 -7.69 -9.80
N TRP A 154 12.80 -6.46 -10.15
CA TRP A 154 13.01 -5.28 -9.33
C TRP A 154 11.74 -4.76 -8.66
N ILE A 155 10.59 -5.34 -9.00
CA ILE A 155 9.33 -4.99 -8.33
C ILE A 155 9.31 -5.62 -6.94
N THR A 156 9.04 -4.80 -5.95
CA THR A 156 8.91 -5.22 -4.54
C THR A 156 7.46 -5.26 -4.07
N SER A 157 6.53 -4.64 -4.83
CA SER A 157 5.09 -4.70 -4.56
C SER A 157 4.50 -6.01 -5.09
N GLU A 158 4.02 -6.88 -4.20
CA GLU A 158 3.45 -8.18 -4.57
C GLU A 158 2.19 -8.05 -5.46
N GLY A 159 1.36 -7.04 -5.24
CA GLY A 159 0.20 -6.77 -6.09
C GLY A 159 0.62 -6.46 -7.53
N VAL A 160 1.61 -5.59 -7.70
CA VAL A 160 2.15 -5.22 -9.03
C VAL A 160 2.85 -6.39 -9.70
N LYS A 161 3.62 -7.20 -8.95
CA LYS A 161 4.22 -8.45 -9.47
C LYS A 161 3.17 -9.36 -10.08
N LYS A 162 2.06 -9.59 -9.35
CA LYS A 162 0.96 -10.44 -9.80
C LYS A 162 0.35 -9.94 -11.11
N GLU A 163 0.14 -8.64 -11.26
CA GLU A 163 -0.38 -8.06 -12.51
C GLU A 163 0.55 -8.28 -13.70
N ILE A 164 1.85 -8.06 -13.51
CA ILE A 164 2.85 -8.28 -14.56
C ILE A 164 2.91 -9.77 -14.92
N ILE A 165 2.89 -10.66 -13.93
CA ILE A 165 2.84 -12.11 -14.14
C ILE A 165 1.61 -12.52 -14.96
N GLU A 166 0.43 -12.00 -14.62
CA GLU A 166 -0.80 -12.28 -15.39
C GLU A 166 -0.74 -11.74 -16.83
N LYS A 167 -0.03 -10.65 -17.05
CA LYS A 167 0.24 -10.17 -18.42
C LYS A 167 1.20 -11.10 -19.16
N ILE A 168 2.28 -11.53 -18.50
CA ILE A 168 3.26 -12.48 -19.10
C ILE A 168 2.57 -13.81 -19.45
N LYS A 169 1.69 -14.34 -18.60
CA LYS A 169 0.90 -15.55 -18.89
C LYS A 169 0.08 -15.45 -20.19
N LYS A 170 -0.39 -14.26 -20.53
CA LYS A 170 -1.18 -13.98 -21.74
C LYS A 170 -0.30 -13.72 -22.97
N THR A 171 1.00 -13.63 -22.83
CA THR A 171 1.92 -13.33 -23.92
C THR A 171 2.18 -14.59 -24.75
N LYS A 172 2.18 -14.45 -26.08
CA LYS A 172 2.47 -15.55 -27.01
C LYS A 172 3.99 -15.74 -27.13
N ILE A 173 4.55 -16.60 -26.30
CA ILE A 173 5.98 -16.83 -26.14
C ILE A 173 6.64 -17.26 -27.48
N ILE A 174 6.00 -18.15 -28.24
CA ILE A 174 6.53 -18.66 -29.53
C ILE A 174 6.65 -17.50 -30.53
N GLU A 175 5.60 -16.67 -30.68
CA GLU A 175 5.65 -15.51 -31.57
C GLU A 175 6.76 -14.51 -31.14
N PHE A 176 6.96 -14.33 -29.84
CA PHE A 176 8.06 -13.52 -29.35
C PHE A 176 9.42 -14.12 -29.77
N PHE A 177 9.66 -15.42 -29.54
CA PHE A 177 10.91 -16.08 -29.90
C PHE A 177 11.17 -16.10 -31.41
N ASP A 178 10.15 -16.30 -32.20
CA ASP A 178 10.27 -16.28 -33.67
C ASP A 178 10.63 -14.87 -34.19
N SER A 179 10.24 -13.82 -33.44
CA SER A 179 10.62 -12.44 -33.76
C SER A 179 12.04 -12.09 -33.34
N GLN A 180 12.69 -12.88 -32.46
CA GLN A 180 14.04 -12.63 -31.99
C GLN A 180 15.08 -13.21 -32.97
N SER A 181 15.97 -12.35 -33.42
CA SER A 181 17.08 -12.75 -34.27
C SER A 181 18.36 -13.08 -33.47
N TRP A 182 18.38 -12.80 -32.17
CA TRP A 182 19.56 -12.91 -31.34
C TRP A 182 19.39 -13.95 -30.23
N LEU A 183 20.17 -15.04 -30.34
CA LEU A 183 20.10 -16.17 -29.43
C LEU A 183 20.26 -15.84 -27.94
N PRO A 184 21.17 -14.92 -27.51
CA PRO A 184 21.29 -14.57 -26.11
C PRO A 184 20.03 -13.95 -25.49
N GLU A 185 19.17 -13.27 -26.27
CA GLU A 185 17.89 -12.77 -25.75
C GLU A 185 16.90 -13.91 -25.48
N ILE A 186 16.90 -14.92 -26.35
CA ILE A 186 16.07 -16.13 -26.15
C ILE A 186 16.54 -16.88 -24.89
N GLU A 187 17.87 -17.08 -24.76
CA GLU A 187 18.50 -17.72 -23.59
C GLU A 187 18.16 -16.97 -22.31
N LEU A 188 18.32 -15.63 -22.31
CA LEU A 188 18.02 -14.80 -21.17
C LEU A 188 16.54 -14.83 -20.80
N THR A 189 15.64 -14.72 -21.79
CA THR A 189 14.19 -14.80 -21.58
C THR A 189 13.79 -16.13 -20.97
N LEU A 190 14.30 -17.23 -21.49
CA LEU A 190 14.05 -18.57 -20.98
C LEU A 190 14.54 -18.71 -19.52
N THR A 191 15.75 -18.23 -19.24
CA THR A 191 16.35 -18.24 -17.90
C THR A 191 15.49 -17.42 -16.91
N LYS A 192 15.07 -16.23 -17.31
CA LYS A 192 14.20 -15.35 -16.48
C LYS A 192 12.84 -15.98 -16.21
N LEU A 193 12.17 -16.54 -17.24
CA LEU A 193 10.89 -17.24 -17.07
C LEU A 193 10.98 -18.35 -16.02
N SER A 194 12.08 -19.14 -16.04
CA SER A 194 12.25 -20.28 -15.14
C SER A 194 12.39 -19.90 -13.67
N GLN A 195 12.74 -18.65 -13.35
CA GLN A 195 12.90 -18.17 -11.98
C GLN A 195 11.56 -18.00 -11.24
N TYR A 196 10.44 -17.92 -11.98
CA TYR A 196 9.12 -17.66 -11.41
C TYR A 196 8.25 -18.92 -11.42
N LYS A 197 7.90 -19.42 -10.22
CA LYS A 197 7.01 -20.58 -10.08
C LYS A 197 5.64 -20.40 -10.75
N ASP A 198 5.15 -19.17 -10.80
CA ASP A 198 3.85 -18.85 -11.42
C ASP A 198 3.90 -18.85 -12.96
N LEU A 199 5.10 -19.00 -13.54
CA LEU A 199 5.36 -19.03 -14.99
C LEU A 199 5.86 -20.40 -15.46
N VAL A 200 5.61 -21.48 -14.72
CA VAL A 200 6.05 -22.84 -15.04
C VAL A 200 5.56 -23.27 -16.44
N GLU A 201 4.28 -23.04 -16.76
CA GLU A 201 3.73 -23.41 -18.08
C GLU A 201 4.37 -22.61 -19.22
N GLN A 202 4.61 -21.32 -19.02
CA GLN A 202 5.31 -20.47 -19.98
C GLN A 202 6.75 -20.92 -20.17
N THR A 203 7.39 -21.34 -19.09
CA THR A 203 8.75 -21.89 -19.11
C THR A 203 8.80 -23.20 -19.88
N LYS A 204 7.84 -24.10 -19.69
CA LYS A 204 7.75 -25.36 -20.45
C LYS A 204 7.59 -25.13 -21.96
N ILE A 205 6.71 -24.20 -22.33
CA ILE A 205 6.53 -23.80 -23.76
C ILE A 205 7.85 -23.24 -24.33
N ALA A 206 8.52 -22.38 -23.60
CA ALA A 206 9.79 -21.79 -24.01
C ALA A 206 10.92 -22.82 -24.13
N LEU A 207 10.99 -23.76 -23.19
CA LEU A 207 11.96 -24.85 -23.18
C LEU A 207 11.74 -25.82 -24.38
N ASP A 208 10.50 -26.19 -24.66
CA ASP A 208 10.17 -27.03 -25.81
C ASP A 208 10.60 -26.37 -27.14
N TYR A 209 10.37 -25.05 -27.24
CA TYR A 209 10.88 -24.28 -28.39
C TYR A 209 12.42 -24.31 -28.48
N TRP A 210 13.12 -24.12 -27.33
CA TRP A 210 14.58 -24.15 -27.23
C TRP A 210 15.12 -25.51 -27.70
N GLU A 211 14.57 -26.60 -27.21
CA GLU A 211 15.02 -27.96 -27.53
C GLU A 211 14.81 -28.31 -28.99
N LYS A 212 13.61 -28.00 -29.54
CA LYS A 212 13.28 -28.30 -30.93
C LYS A 212 14.00 -27.41 -31.92
N ASN A 213 14.14 -26.15 -31.68
CA ASN A 213 14.62 -25.17 -32.63
C ASN A 213 16.11 -24.81 -32.49
N ILE A 214 16.66 -24.87 -31.26
CA ILE A 214 18.03 -24.47 -31.00
C ILE A 214 18.94 -25.70 -30.84
N ILE A 215 18.65 -26.56 -29.83
CA ILE A 215 19.52 -27.73 -29.56
C ILE A 215 19.59 -28.65 -30.77
N THR A 216 18.45 -28.96 -31.38
CA THR A 216 18.38 -29.89 -32.53
C THR A 216 19.15 -29.37 -33.74
N LYS A 217 19.14 -28.03 -33.97
CA LYS A 217 19.83 -27.41 -35.11
C LYS A 217 21.31 -27.20 -34.89
N ARG A 218 21.70 -26.74 -33.67
CA ARG A 218 23.07 -26.35 -33.37
C ARG A 218 23.93 -27.47 -32.79
N LYS A 219 23.33 -28.37 -32.03
CA LYS A 219 24.00 -29.49 -31.34
C LYS A 219 25.14 -29.03 -30.38
N ASP A 220 25.07 -27.80 -29.89
CA ASP A 220 26.06 -27.24 -28.99
C ASP A 220 25.86 -27.76 -27.54
N GLU A 221 26.93 -28.12 -26.87
CA GLU A 221 26.86 -28.56 -25.46
C GLU A 221 26.47 -27.43 -24.53
N LYS A 222 26.74 -26.15 -24.89
CA LYS A 222 26.30 -25.00 -24.12
C LYS A 222 24.76 -24.91 -24.11
N ASP A 223 24.12 -25.12 -25.26
CA ASP A 223 22.66 -25.08 -25.36
C ASP A 223 22.00 -26.19 -24.53
N LYS A 224 22.67 -27.36 -24.41
CA LYS A 224 22.21 -28.43 -23.51
C LYS A 224 22.41 -28.12 -22.03
N GLN A 225 23.45 -27.34 -21.67
CA GLN A 225 23.62 -26.85 -20.30
C GLN A 225 22.48 -25.90 -19.91
N VAL A 226 22.06 -25.02 -20.82
CA VAL A 226 20.88 -24.16 -20.61
C VAL A 226 19.63 -25.00 -20.37
N SER A 227 19.34 -25.98 -21.24
CA SER A 227 18.19 -26.88 -21.05
C SER A 227 18.25 -27.61 -19.71
N PHE A 228 19.43 -28.10 -19.31
CA PHE A 228 19.61 -28.76 -18.01
C PHE A 228 19.30 -27.80 -16.84
N ALA A 229 19.82 -26.58 -16.89
CA ALA A 229 19.57 -25.58 -15.84
C ALA A 229 18.08 -25.23 -15.72
N ILE A 230 17.39 -25.08 -16.85
CA ILE A 230 15.96 -24.77 -16.87
C ILE A 230 15.12 -25.95 -16.34
N ASN A 231 15.43 -27.17 -16.77
CA ASN A 231 14.76 -28.39 -16.24
C ASN A 231 14.97 -28.53 -14.72
N LEU A 232 16.14 -28.14 -14.24
CA LEU A 232 16.47 -28.14 -12.81
C LEU A 232 15.60 -27.12 -12.05
N MET A 233 15.42 -25.91 -12.60
CA MET A 233 14.54 -24.89 -12.04
C MET A 233 13.07 -25.30 -12.08
N LEU A 234 12.62 -25.95 -13.15
CA LEU A 234 11.25 -26.48 -13.25
C LEU A 234 10.98 -27.53 -12.18
N ALA A 235 11.89 -28.51 -12.03
CA ALA A 235 11.78 -29.54 -11.00
C ALA A 235 11.81 -28.93 -9.57
N TYR A 236 12.61 -27.89 -9.35
CA TYR A 236 12.61 -27.13 -8.11
C TYR A 236 11.26 -26.44 -7.85
N ASN A 237 10.71 -25.75 -8.84
CA ASN A 237 9.42 -25.06 -8.71
C ASN A 237 8.28 -26.04 -8.42
N GLU A 238 8.37 -27.27 -8.94
CA GLU A 238 7.43 -28.37 -8.72
C GLU A 238 7.76 -29.18 -7.43
N LYS A 239 8.85 -28.85 -6.72
CA LYS A 239 9.36 -29.55 -5.53
C LYS A 239 9.67 -31.05 -5.81
N ASP A 240 10.04 -31.38 -7.04
CA ASP A 240 10.31 -32.77 -7.49
C ASP A 240 11.78 -33.18 -7.31
N ILE A 241 12.14 -33.63 -6.10
CA ILE A 241 13.49 -34.14 -5.80
C ILE A 241 13.84 -35.36 -6.65
N LYS A 242 12.86 -36.23 -6.97
CA LYS A 242 13.09 -37.41 -7.78
C LYS A 242 13.43 -37.00 -9.21
N GLY A 243 12.67 -36.08 -9.80
CA GLY A 243 12.94 -35.50 -11.10
C GLY A 243 14.33 -34.86 -11.17
N ILE A 244 14.77 -34.11 -10.15
CA ILE A 244 16.12 -33.55 -10.07
C ILE A 244 17.19 -34.64 -10.18
N ASN A 245 17.05 -35.74 -9.42
CA ASN A 245 18.04 -36.82 -9.43
C ASN A 245 18.10 -37.53 -10.79
N GLU A 246 16.97 -37.70 -11.47
CA GLU A 246 16.86 -38.35 -12.77
C GLU A 246 17.32 -37.49 -13.95
N LEU A 247 17.51 -36.19 -13.79
CA LEU A 247 17.96 -35.31 -14.86
C LEU A 247 19.31 -35.77 -15.45
N LYS A 248 19.35 -35.90 -16.77
CA LYS A 248 20.57 -36.29 -17.49
C LYS A 248 21.56 -35.14 -17.53
N GLU A 249 22.73 -35.36 -17.01
CA GLU A 249 23.80 -34.35 -16.99
C GLU A 249 24.41 -34.14 -18.38
N PRO A 250 24.69 -32.86 -18.78
CA PRO A 250 25.38 -32.57 -20.00
C PRO A 250 26.85 -33.06 -19.95
N LYS A 251 27.42 -33.38 -21.10
CA LYS A 251 28.81 -33.91 -21.19
C LYS A 251 29.84 -32.93 -20.65
N LYS A 252 29.69 -31.63 -20.90
CA LYS A 252 30.42 -30.55 -20.25
C LYS A 252 29.61 -30.04 -19.10
N ASN A 253 30.00 -30.36 -17.88
CA ASN A 253 29.20 -30.09 -16.70
C ASN A 253 29.80 -29.04 -15.75
N THR A 254 30.50 -28.04 -16.32
CA THR A 254 31.04 -26.88 -15.60
C THR A 254 30.22 -25.63 -15.93
N PHE A 255 29.67 -25.00 -14.90
CA PHE A 255 28.91 -23.75 -14.98
C PHE A 255 29.76 -22.59 -14.42
N GLY A 256 30.47 -21.89 -15.28
CA GLY A 256 31.20 -20.67 -14.92
C GLY A 256 32.42 -20.85 -14.01
N VAL A 257 32.32 -21.65 -12.99
CA VAL A 257 33.45 -22.01 -12.08
C VAL A 257 33.95 -23.39 -12.45
N ARG A 258 35.26 -23.54 -12.62
CA ARG A 258 35.89 -24.77 -13.12
C ARG A 258 35.49 -26.05 -12.35
N GLU A 259 35.14 -25.94 -11.09
CA GLU A 259 34.87 -27.04 -10.18
C GLU A 259 33.39 -27.28 -9.89
N PHE A 260 32.50 -26.30 -10.16
CA PHE A 260 31.10 -26.42 -9.90
C PHE A 260 30.39 -27.17 -11.04
N ARG A 261 30.03 -28.44 -10.76
CA ARG A 261 29.51 -29.39 -11.75
C ARG A 261 27.97 -29.51 -11.66
N SER A 262 27.36 -30.16 -12.65
CA SER A 262 25.92 -30.45 -12.66
C SER A 262 25.42 -31.15 -11.39
N TYR A 263 26.22 -32.06 -10.82
CA TYR A 263 25.94 -32.68 -9.54
C TYR A 263 25.77 -31.67 -8.40
N HIS A 264 26.65 -30.70 -8.29
CA HIS A 264 26.57 -29.67 -7.24
C HIS A 264 25.34 -28.79 -7.42
N HIS A 265 24.96 -28.49 -8.68
CA HIS A 265 23.68 -27.81 -8.96
C HIS A 265 22.50 -28.62 -8.49
N LYS A 266 22.46 -29.93 -8.76
CA LYS A 266 21.40 -30.80 -8.25
C LYS A 266 21.31 -30.73 -6.71
N GLN A 267 22.45 -30.89 -6.02
CA GLN A 267 22.51 -30.80 -4.54
C GLN A 267 22.03 -29.43 -4.05
N PHE A 268 22.45 -28.36 -4.69
CA PHE A 268 22.00 -27.01 -4.35
C PHE A 268 20.47 -26.88 -4.40
N PHE A 269 19.81 -27.34 -5.48
CA PHE A 269 18.37 -27.28 -5.61
C PHE A 269 17.63 -28.25 -4.67
N ILE A 270 18.21 -29.43 -4.39
CA ILE A 270 17.68 -30.33 -3.37
C ILE A 270 17.75 -29.67 -1.99
N GLY A 271 18.83 -28.96 -1.68
CA GLY A 271 18.95 -28.14 -0.49
C GLY A 271 17.82 -27.10 -0.39
N LEU A 272 17.56 -26.37 -1.48
CA LEU A 272 16.49 -25.36 -1.54
C LEU A 272 15.09 -25.99 -1.32
N ILE A 273 14.79 -27.15 -1.90
CA ILE A 273 13.50 -27.84 -1.68
C ILE A 273 13.31 -28.24 -0.22
N ASN A 274 14.39 -28.65 0.44
CA ASN A 274 14.35 -29.06 1.84
C ASN A 274 14.26 -27.88 2.83
N PHE A 275 14.42 -26.65 2.39
CA PHE A 275 14.38 -25.47 3.25
C PHE A 275 13.14 -25.43 4.17
N GLU A 276 11.97 -25.71 3.61
CA GLU A 276 10.71 -25.67 4.36
C GLU A 276 10.38 -27.00 5.04
N SER A 277 10.63 -28.12 4.35
CA SER A 277 10.20 -29.44 4.81
C SER A 277 11.16 -30.08 5.81
N ASN A 278 12.48 -29.92 5.60
CA ASN A 278 13.54 -30.48 6.43
C ASN A 278 14.76 -29.55 6.48
N PRO A 279 14.70 -28.43 7.23
CA PRO A 279 15.74 -27.43 7.24
C PRO A 279 17.09 -27.91 7.79
N GLU A 280 17.11 -28.93 8.62
CA GLU A 280 18.35 -29.59 9.07
C GLU A 280 19.08 -30.26 7.90
N THR A 281 18.35 -31.04 7.09
CA THR A 281 18.92 -31.62 5.85
C THR A 281 19.36 -30.56 4.87
N ALA A 282 18.59 -29.47 4.73
CA ALA A 282 18.99 -28.33 3.89
C ALA A 282 20.31 -27.72 4.37
N TYR A 283 20.45 -27.48 5.66
CA TYR A 283 21.70 -26.98 6.24
C TYR A 283 22.89 -27.92 5.97
N GLN A 284 22.72 -29.23 6.19
CA GLN A 284 23.77 -30.23 5.93
C GLN A 284 24.23 -30.19 4.47
N ILE A 285 23.29 -30.13 3.52
CA ILE A 285 23.62 -30.05 2.09
C ILE A 285 24.40 -28.76 1.77
N PHE A 286 23.94 -27.62 2.29
CA PHE A 286 24.64 -26.35 2.05
C PHE A 286 25.96 -26.26 2.78
N ASP A 287 26.14 -26.89 3.92
CA ASP A 287 27.39 -26.99 4.64
C ASP A 287 28.43 -27.85 3.87
N GLU A 288 28.00 -28.98 3.32
CA GLU A 288 28.84 -29.81 2.44
C GLU A 288 29.29 -29.04 1.17
N LEU A 289 28.39 -28.29 0.56
CA LEU A 289 28.69 -27.43 -0.60
C LEU A 289 29.62 -26.28 -0.20
N TYR A 290 29.41 -25.65 0.95
CA TYR A 290 30.26 -24.56 1.46
C TYR A 290 31.71 -25.04 1.69
N ASN A 291 31.87 -26.22 2.24
CA ASN A 291 33.21 -26.80 2.48
C ASN A 291 34.02 -26.96 1.19
N GLN A 292 33.36 -27.09 0.05
CA GLN A 292 33.99 -27.17 -1.27
C GLN A 292 34.11 -25.81 -1.98
N PHE A 293 33.14 -24.88 -1.73
CA PHE A 293 32.97 -23.63 -2.48
C PHE A 293 32.80 -22.41 -1.56
N LYS A 294 33.76 -22.19 -0.65
CA LYS A 294 33.72 -21.18 0.41
C LYS A 294 33.49 -19.73 -0.05
N VAL A 295 33.80 -19.40 -1.29
CA VAL A 295 33.67 -18.07 -1.86
C VAL A 295 32.40 -17.89 -2.73
N ASN A 296 31.53 -18.89 -2.79
CA ASN A 296 30.28 -18.80 -3.54
C ASN A 296 29.20 -18.13 -2.69
N SER A 297 28.87 -16.89 -3.00
CA SER A 297 27.90 -16.07 -2.26
C SER A 297 26.53 -16.75 -2.11
N SER A 298 26.05 -17.42 -3.19
CA SER A 298 24.76 -18.11 -3.16
C SER A 298 24.75 -19.31 -2.19
N ILE A 299 25.84 -20.08 -2.14
CA ILE A 299 25.94 -21.20 -1.17
C ILE A 299 26.01 -20.65 0.25
N CYS A 300 26.85 -19.64 0.47
CA CYS A 300 27.05 -19.01 1.76
C CYS A 300 25.73 -18.48 2.36
N ILE A 301 24.97 -17.72 1.56
CA ILE A 301 23.71 -17.12 2.06
C ILE A 301 22.63 -18.17 2.30
N ASN A 302 22.56 -19.22 1.47
CA ASN A 302 21.60 -20.29 1.66
C ASN A 302 21.97 -21.19 2.86
N ARG A 303 23.28 -21.43 3.13
CA ARG A 303 23.72 -22.09 4.36
C ARG A 303 23.28 -21.33 5.60
N PHE A 304 23.48 -20.01 5.61
CA PHE A 304 23.05 -19.13 6.70
C PHE A 304 21.53 -19.20 6.90
N ALA A 305 20.76 -19.01 5.83
CA ALA A 305 19.30 -19.06 5.88
C ALA A 305 18.77 -20.46 6.31
N ALA A 306 19.40 -21.55 5.86
CA ALA A 306 19.01 -22.91 6.25
C ALA A 306 19.19 -23.15 7.76
N LYS A 307 20.29 -22.65 8.34
CA LYS A 307 20.53 -22.76 9.79
C LYS A 307 19.52 -21.96 10.60
N ILE A 308 19.16 -20.77 10.13
CA ILE A 308 18.10 -19.94 10.74
C ILE A 308 16.76 -20.69 10.70
N ASN A 309 16.41 -21.26 9.55
CA ASN A 309 15.18 -22.03 9.40
C ASN A 309 15.16 -23.27 10.30
N TRP A 310 16.29 -23.97 10.41
CA TRP A 310 16.42 -25.09 11.33
C TRP A 310 16.21 -24.67 12.79
N ALA A 311 16.85 -23.57 13.18
CA ALA A 311 16.67 -22.98 14.50
C ALA A 311 15.22 -22.62 14.80
N THR A 312 14.55 -21.92 13.89
CA THR A 312 13.17 -21.44 14.09
C THR A 312 12.14 -22.56 14.15
N LYS A 313 12.42 -23.71 13.53
CA LYS A 313 11.58 -24.91 13.61
C LYS A 313 11.94 -25.86 14.74
N SER A 314 12.99 -25.57 15.48
CA SER A 314 13.35 -26.31 16.70
C SER A 314 12.27 -26.10 17.77
N GLY A 315 11.70 -27.17 18.29
CA GLY A 315 10.71 -27.09 19.37
C GLY A 315 11.30 -26.77 20.76
N ASN A 316 12.63 -26.57 20.87
CA ASN A 316 13.34 -26.26 22.11
C ASN A 316 13.98 -24.87 22.01
N GLU A 317 13.52 -23.90 22.81
CA GLU A 317 14.02 -22.53 22.82
C GLU A 317 15.54 -22.45 23.07
N THR A 318 16.09 -23.24 23.99
CA THR A 318 17.54 -23.25 24.28
C THR A 318 18.35 -23.70 23.05
N ASN A 319 17.86 -24.71 22.33
CA ASN A 319 18.51 -25.17 21.11
C ASN A 319 18.35 -24.15 19.97
N LYS A 320 17.19 -23.50 19.88
CA LYS A 320 16.91 -22.42 18.93
C LYS A 320 17.90 -21.26 19.10
N ASP A 321 18.03 -20.74 20.32
CA ASP A 321 18.95 -19.62 20.60
C ASP A 321 20.40 -20.00 20.33
N LYS A 322 20.79 -21.22 20.67
CA LYS A 322 22.13 -21.76 20.35
C LYS A 322 22.38 -21.75 18.85
N LEU A 323 21.48 -22.34 18.06
CA LEU A 323 21.64 -22.42 16.59
C LEU A 323 21.64 -21.05 15.94
N LEU A 324 20.84 -20.09 16.43
CA LEU A 324 20.82 -18.71 15.92
C LEU A 324 22.13 -17.98 16.20
N ASN A 325 22.69 -18.11 17.39
CA ASN A 325 24.01 -17.55 17.72
C ASN A 325 25.12 -18.18 16.90
N GLU A 326 25.12 -19.50 16.74
CA GLU A 326 26.05 -20.20 15.86
C GLU A 326 25.91 -19.69 14.41
N ALA A 327 24.69 -19.45 13.91
CA ALA A 327 24.49 -18.92 12.57
C ALA A 327 25.15 -17.56 12.38
N LEU A 328 25.05 -16.66 13.37
CA LEU A 328 25.74 -15.36 13.32
C LEU A 328 27.27 -15.49 13.35
N GLU A 329 27.80 -16.37 14.17
CA GLU A 329 29.26 -16.58 14.22
C GLU A 329 29.78 -17.20 12.92
N GLU A 330 29.10 -18.20 12.37
CA GLU A 330 29.43 -18.77 11.06
C GLU A 330 29.35 -17.72 9.94
N TRP A 331 28.35 -16.82 10.02
CA TRP A 331 28.23 -15.74 9.03
C TRP A 331 29.39 -14.75 9.12
N LYS A 332 29.86 -14.39 10.30
CA LYS A 332 31.05 -13.53 10.48
C LYS A 332 32.29 -14.15 9.83
N GLU A 333 32.47 -15.47 9.96
CA GLU A 333 33.54 -16.18 9.28
C GLU A 333 33.39 -16.05 7.75
N VAL A 334 32.18 -16.27 7.23
CA VAL A 334 31.87 -16.17 5.80
C VAL A 334 32.14 -14.76 5.28
N GLU A 335 31.72 -13.71 5.97
CA GLU A 335 31.98 -12.31 5.59
C GLU A 335 33.48 -12.03 5.44
N SER A 336 34.35 -12.69 6.20
CA SER A 336 35.80 -12.50 6.11
C SER A 336 36.43 -13.09 4.85
N HIS A 337 35.71 -13.98 4.14
CA HIS A 337 36.20 -14.68 2.95
C HIS A 337 35.57 -14.19 1.64
N LEU A 338 34.40 -13.52 1.73
CA LEU A 338 33.70 -12.99 0.57
C LEU A 338 34.33 -11.65 0.12
N SER A 339 34.34 -11.41 -1.19
CA SER A 339 34.70 -10.10 -1.73
C SER A 339 33.57 -9.08 -1.46
N GLU A 340 33.92 -7.79 -1.41
CA GLU A 340 32.96 -6.71 -1.26
C GLU A 340 31.87 -6.76 -2.35
N VAL A 341 32.21 -7.09 -3.58
CA VAL A 341 31.27 -7.24 -4.69
C VAL A 341 30.28 -8.38 -4.42
N ALA A 342 30.78 -9.53 -3.95
CA ALA A 342 29.92 -10.68 -3.63
C ALA A 342 29.00 -10.37 -2.45
N ILE A 343 29.44 -9.61 -1.46
CA ILE A 343 28.60 -9.16 -0.34
C ILE A 343 27.52 -8.19 -0.84
N GLU A 344 27.87 -7.23 -1.68
CA GLU A 344 26.90 -6.26 -2.21
C GLU A 344 25.81 -6.93 -3.06
N GLU A 345 26.14 -7.97 -3.84
CA GLU A 345 25.18 -8.76 -4.63
C GLU A 345 24.12 -9.48 -3.79
N ILE A 346 24.41 -9.84 -2.54
CA ILE A 346 23.50 -10.59 -1.66
C ILE A 346 23.10 -9.80 -0.41
N LYS A 347 23.36 -8.52 -0.40
CA LYS A 347 23.20 -7.64 0.76
C LYS A 347 21.77 -7.60 1.30
N ASP A 348 20.80 -7.58 0.43
CA ASP A 348 19.37 -7.65 0.77
C ASP A 348 19.03 -8.93 1.57
N LYS A 349 19.54 -10.05 1.12
CA LYS A 349 19.35 -11.36 1.78
C LYS A 349 20.08 -11.45 3.12
N ILE A 350 21.28 -10.84 3.20
CA ILE A 350 22.01 -10.73 4.47
C ILE A 350 21.17 -9.96 5.49
N TRP A 351 20.60 -8.83 5.09
CA TRP A 351 19.75 -8.01 5.96
C TRP A 351 18.53 -8.78 6.47
N ILE A 352 17.78 -9.42 5.57
CA ILE A 352 16.59 -10.20 5.93
C ILE A 352 16.96 -11.29 6.92
N ASN A 353 18.03 -12.05 6.65
CA ASN A 353 18.45 -13.14 7.52
C ASN A 353 18.92 -12.63 8.90
N LYS A 354 19.73 -11.57 8.96
CA LYS A 354 20.17 -10.98 10.25
C LYS A 354 18.98 -10.42 11.04
N LEU A 355 18.04 -9.72 10.39
CA LEU A 355 16.80 -9.25 11.04
C LEU A 355 15.97 -10.41 11.59
N THR A 356 15.87 -11.51 10.83
CA THR A 356 15.18 -12.73 11.30
C THR A 356 15.84 -13.32 12.53
N VAL A 357 17.17 -13.34 12.58
CA VAL A 357 17.92 -13.81 13.76
C VAL A 357 17.66 -12.90 14.96
N PHE A 358 17.84 -11.58 14.83
CA PHE A 358 17.63 -10.64 15.93
C PHE A 358 16.20 -10.66 16.46
N TYR A 359 15.21 -10.76 15.55
CA TYR A 359 13.81 -10.92 15.94
C TYR A 359 13.58 -12.17 16.80
N ASN A 360 14.15 -13.31 16.38
CA ASN A 360 13.96 -14.59 17.08
C ASN A 360 14.77 -14.68 18.38
N LEU A 361 15.95 -14.08 18.46
CA LEU A 361 16.74 -13.96 19.71
C LEU A 361 16.16 -12.90 20.66
N ARG A 362 15.15 -12.13 20.24
CA ARG A 362 14.59 -10.99 20.96
C ARG A 362 15.61 -9.87 21.22
N ASP A 363 16.64 -9.80 20.38
CA ASP A 363 17.57 -8.68 20.37
C ASP A 363 16.96 -7.51 19.56
N PHE A 364 15.98 -6.87 20.18
CA PHE A 364 15.23 -5.81 19.54
C PHE A 364 16.05 -4.53 19.30
N THR A 365 17.15 -4.36 20.06
CA THR A 365 18.05 -3.21 19.90
C THR A 365 18.82 -3.30 18.59
N GLU A 366 19.46 -4.43 18.32
CA GLU A 366 20.18 -4.65 17.05
C GLU A 366 19.22 -4.75 15.87
N PHE A 367 18.02 -5.30 16.07
CA PHE A 367 16.97 -5.28 15.05
C PHE A 367 16.62 -3.85 14.62
N GLU A 368 16.29 -2.97 15.57
CA GLU A 368 15.87 -1.58 15.28
C GLU A 368 17.00 -0.79 14.61
N LYS A 369 18.23 -0.93 15.11
CA LYS A 369 19.39 -0.30 14.52
C LYS A 369 19.57 -0.70 13.06
N MET A 370 19.54 -1.99 12.76
CA MET A 370 19.68 -2.50 11.41
C MET A 370 18.50 -2.08 10.51
N TYR A 371 17.27 -2.14 11.03
CA TYR A 371 16.07 -1.72 10.29
C TYR A 371 16.15 -0.26 9.83
N LEU A 372 16.65 0.64 10.68
CA LEU A 372 16.81 2.07 10.35
C LEU A 372 17.88 2.33 9.27
N GLU A 373 18.87 1.45 9.15
CA GLU A 373 19.92 1.52 8.12
C GLU A 373 19.44 1.03 6.74
N LEU A 374 18.30 0.31 6.68
CA LEU A 374 17.78 -0.21 5.42
C LEU A 374 17.23 0.90 4.51
N PRO A 375 17.52 0.85 3.21
CA PRO A 375 16.83 1.69 2.24
C PRO A 375 15.31 1.45 2.26
N SER A 376 14.53 2.52 2.09
CA SER A 376 13.06 2.49 2.17
C SER A 376 12.38 1.36 1.36
N PRO A 377 12.80 1.03 0.12
CA PRO A 377 12.18 -0.08 -0.61
C PRO A 377 12.35 -1.44 0.09
N TYR A 378 13.49 -1.66 0.76
CA TYR A 378 13.74 -2.91 1.50
C TYR A 378 12.97 -2.94 2.82
N GLN A 379 12.79 -1.79 3.49
CA GLN A 379 11.94 -1.72 4.68
C GLN A 379 10.49 -2.13 4.38
N MET A 380 10.03 -1.89 3.14
CA MET A 380 8.68 -2.24 2.69
C MET A 380 8.59 -3.64 2.07
N SER A 381 9.70 -4.38 1.90
CA SER A 381 9.62 -5.76 1.40
C SER A 381 8.79 -6.65 2.34
N GLU A 382 8.13 -7.67 1.79
CA GLU A 382 7.23 -8.56 2.53
C GLU A 382 7.87 -9.10 3.83
N ASP A 383 9.09 -9.63 3.72
CA ASP A 383 9.80 -10.22 4.86
C ASP A 383 10.09 -9.19 5.96
N VAL A 384 10.63 -8.03 5.56
CA VAL A 384 11.08 -7.01 6.52
C VAL A 384 9.89 -6.31 7.19
N ILE A 385 8.89 -5.90 6.41
CA ILE A 385 7.71 -5.23 6.98
C ILE A 385 6.93 -6.19 7.89
N SER A 386 6.87 -7.48 7.54
CA SER A 386 6.22 -8.50 8.36
C SER A 386 6.93 -8.67 9.71
N LEU A 387 8.27 -8.75 9.71
CA LEU A 387 9.04 -8.82 10.95
C LEU A 387 8.87 -7.56 11.80
N LYS A 388 8.93 -6.37 11.17
CA LYS A 388 8.80 -5.10 11.90
C LYS A 388 7.41 -4.91 12.50
N ILE A 389 6.34 -5.23 11.78
CA ILE A 389 4.97 -5.19 12.32
C ILE A 389 4.82 -6.17 13.48
N LYS A 390 5.28 -7.43 13.32
CA LYS A 390 5.24 -8.43 14.39
C LYS A 390 6.03 -7.97 15.63
N LEU A 391 7.19 -7.33 15.42
CA LEU A 391 7.98 -6.75 16.49
C LEU A 391 7.23 -5.63 17.20
N SER A 392 6.66 -4.69 16.46
CA SER A 392 5.89 -3.57 17.03
C SER A 392 4.69 -4.08 17.86
N VAL A 393 4.03 -5.15 17.40
CA VAL A 393 2.94 -5.82 18.15
C VAL A 393 3.45 -6.48 19.43
N ILE A 394 4.64 -7.13 19.42
CA ILE A 394 5.26 -7.72 20.62
C ILE A 394 5.67 -6.65 21.63
N GLN A 395 6.15 -5.51 21.15
CA GLN A 395 6.56 -4.37 21.99
C GLN A 395 5.37 -3.50 22.44
N GLU A 396 4.14 -3.89 22.16
CA GLU A 396 2.91 -3.15 22.47
C GLU A 396 2.83 -1.76 21.81
N LYS A 397 3.58 -1.55 20.72
CA LYS A 397 3.58 -0.31 19.91
C LYS A 397 2.48 -0.39 18.83
N GLN A 398 1.23 -0.48 19.23
CA GLN A 398 0.08 -0.69 18.34
C GLN A 398 -0.04 0.39 17.24
N GLN A 399 0.14 1.67 17.61
CA GLN A 399 0.04 2.77 16.64
C GLN A 399 1.11 2.65 15.55
N GLU A 400 2.32 2.24 15.90
CA GLU A 400 3.40 2.00 14.94
C GLU A 400 3.04 0.83 14.00
N ALA A 401 2.53 -0.28 14.55
CA ALA A 401 2.11 -1.45 13.78
C ALA A 401 1.00 -1.10 12.78
N ILE A 402 -0.02 -0.35 13.21
CA ILE A 402 -1.13 0.11 12.35
C ILE A 402 -0.61 1.04 11.24
N LEU A 403 0.28 1.99 11.56
CA LEU A 403 0.87 2.90 10.59
C LEU A 403 1.70 2.16 9.54
N LEU A 404 2.50 1.19 9.98
CA LEU A 404 3.30 0.34 9.08
C LEU A 404 2.41 -0.52 8.19
N LEU A 405 1.35 -1.10 8.74
CA LEU A 405 0.39 -1.87 7.96
C LEU A 405 -0.32 -1.00 6.90
N LYS A 406 -0.70 0.23 7.26
CA LYS A 406 -1.28 1.18 6.31
C LYS A 406 -0.30 1.49 5.18
N LYS A 407 0.96 1.78 5.50
CA LYS A 407 2.02 1.99 4.49
C LYS A 407 2.23 0.74 3.63
N GLY A 408 2.25 -0.44 4.24
CA GLY A 408 2.36 -1.72 3.53
C GLY A 408 1.19 -1.97 2.58
N LYS A 409 -0.04 -1.69 2.99
CA LYS A 409 -1.23 -1.77 2.12
C LYS A 409 -1.09 -0.85 0.91
N GLU A 410 -0.73 0.41 1.11
CA GLU A 410 -0.54 1.37 0.02
C GLU A 410 0.59 0.95 -0.92
N TYR A 411 1.67 0.39 -0.38
CA TYR A 411 2.84 -0.05 -1.14
C TYR A 411 2.58 -1.29 -2.00
N HIS A 412 1.91 -2.30 -1.43
CA HIS A 412 1.70 -3.61 -2.07
C HIS A 412 0.36 -3.74 -2.79
N LYS A 413 -0.49 -2.72 -2.73
CA LYS A 413 -1.81 -2.71 -3.35
C LYS A 413 -1.72 -2.94 -4.87
N ALA A 414 -2.53 -3.85 -5.38
CA ALA A 414 -2.72 -4.04 -6.81
C ALA A 414 -3.57 -2.92 -7.43
N SER A 415 -3.59 -2.80 -8.76
CA SER A 415 -4.36 -1.78 -9.48
C SER A 415 -5.88 -1.92 -9.28
N ASP A 416 -6.37 -3.15 -9.06
CA ASP A 416 -7.77 -3.44 -8.73
C ASP A 416 -8.15 -3.12 -7.27
N GLY A 417 -7.19 -2.67 -6.48
CA GLY A 417 -7.36 -2.35 -5.08
C GLY A 417 -7.21 -3.51 -4.12
N SER A 418 -6.94 -4.73 -4.59
CA SER A 418 -6.72 -5.90 -3.75
C SER A 418 -5.39 -5.83 -3.01
N ASN A 419 -5.33 -6.44 -1.82
CA ASN A 419 -4.10 -6.61 -1.05
C ASN A 419 -3.58 -8.05 -1.18
N PRO A 420 -2.25 -8.27 -1.13
CA PRO A 420 -1.67 -9.59 -1.02
C PRO A 420 -2.05 -10.31 0.29
N ASP A 421 -2.00 -11.63 0.29
CA ASP A 421 -2.42 -12.46 1.43
C ASP A 421 -1.63 -12.16 2.71
N PHE A 422 -0.32 -11.92 2.62
CA PHE A 422 0.50 -11.58 3.78
C PHE A 422 0.05 -10.30 4.49
N ILE A 423 -0.45 -9.30 3.75
CA ILE A 423 -1.02 -8.08 4.32
C ILE A 423 -2.29 -8.39 5.12
N ASN A 424 -3.13 -9.30 4.62
CA ASN A 424 -4.34 -9.73 5.32
C ASN A 424 -4.00 -10.53 6.59
N GLU A 425 -2.94 -11.36 6.53
CA GLU A 425 -2.40 -12.05 7.69
C GLU A 425 -1.88 -11.07 8.76
N LEU A 426 -1.12 -10.06 8.35
CA LEU A 426 -0.62 -9.01 9.27
C LEU A 426 -1.76 -8.21 9.89
N GLN A 427 -2.80 -7.89 9.12
CA GLN A 427 -4.00 -7.26 9.65
C GLN A 427 -4.62 -8.14 10.75
N SER A 428 -4.76 -9.45 10.50
CA SER A 428 -5.28 -10.39 11.51
C SER A 428 -4.44 -10.40 12.79
N ILE A 429 -3.11 -10.39 12.67
CA ILE A 429 -2.20 -10.36 13.83
C ILE A 429 -2.39 -9.08 14.66
N ILE A 430 -2.53 -7.93 14.01
CA ILE A 430 -2.79 -6.65 14.68
C ILE A 430 -4.16 -6.68 15.35
N ASP A 431 -5.19 -7.15 14.65
CA ASP A 431 -6.56 -7.23 15.16
C ASP A 431 -6.66 -8.22 16.33
N ASP A 432 -5.90 -9.31 16.30
CA ASP A 432 -5.90 -10.34 17.35
C ASP A 432 -5.25 -9.88 18.65
N LYS A 433 -4.22 -9.06 18.57
CA LYS A 433 -3.50 -8.52 19.74
C LYS A 433 -3.80 -7.05 20.02
N SER A 434 -4.69 -6.43 19.21
CA SER A 434 -4.96 -5.01 19.40
C SER A 434 -5.64 -4.79 20.75
N ASP A 435 -5.25 -3.68 21.43
CA ASP A 435 -5.93 -3.15 22.63
C ASP A 435 -7.43 -2.96 22.41
N ILE A 436 -7.88 -2.92 21.14
CA ILE A 436 -9.28 -2.97 20.74
C ILE A 436 -9.95 -4.26 21.21
N ARG A 437 -9.28 -5.43 21.17
CA ARG A 437 -9.82 -6.66 21.77
C ARG A 437 -9.81 -6.59 23.29
N LEU A 438 -8.73 -6.05 23.88
CA LEU A 438 -8.66 -5.85 25.34
C LEU A 438 -9.68 -4.79 25.77
N LEU A 439 -9.76 -3.65 25.09
CA LEU A 439 -10.80 -2.66 25.25
C LEU A 439 -12.19 -3.27 25.01
N ARG A 440 -12.36 -4.07 23.98
CA ARG A 440 -13.62 -4.78 23.69
C ARG A 440 -13.97 -5.79 24.79
N SER A 441 -13.01 -6.56 25.30
CA SER A 441 -13.24 -7.49 26.43
C SER A 441 -13.53 -6.71 27.71
N THR A 442 -12.81 -5.62 27.98
CA THR A 442 -13.06 -4.74 29.11
C THR A 442 -14.38 -4.01 28.98
N PHE A 443 -14.73 -3.53 27.78
CA PHE A 443 -16.06 -2.99 27.50
C PHE A 443 -17.16 -4.05 27.55
N LEU A 444 -16.87 -5.29 27.12
CA LEU A 444 -17.81 -6.42 27.28
C LEU A 444 -18.05 -6.77 28.74
N GLU A 445 -17.05 -6.70 29.58
CA GLU A 445 -17.19 -6.84 31.05
C GLU A 445 -17.98 -5.69 31.65
N ILE A 446 -17.68 -4.44 31.25
CA ILE A 446 -18.37 -3.22 31.75
C ILE A 446 -19.83 -3.16 31.27
N PHE A 447 -20.09 -3.59 30.02
CA PHE A 447 -21.40 -3.54 29.40
C PHE A 447 -22.07 -4.92 29.27
N SER A 448 -21.58 -5.96 29.93
CA SER A 448 -22.11 -7.34 29.86
C SER A 448 -23.61 -7.46 30.17
N LYS A 449 -24.23 -6.45 30.76
CA LYS A 449 -25.68 -6.39 31.01
C LYS A 449 -26.50 -6.03 29.76
N LYS A 450 -25.92 -5.52 28.67
CA LYS A 450 -26.65 -5.15 27.45
C LYS A 450 -25.79 -5.37 26.16
N PRO A 451 -25.75 -6.60 25.64
CA PRO A 451 -24.95 -6.93 24.45
C PRO A 451 -25.24 -6.09 23.20
N LYS A 452 -26.48 -5.65 23.01
CA LYS A 452 -26.89 -4.80 21.88
C LYS A 452 -26.22 -3.42 21.88
N THR A 453 -25.89 -2.89 23.05
CA THR A 453 -25.22 -1.58 23.18
C THR A 453 -23.75 -1.62 22.75
N LEU A 454 -23.14 -2.77 22.82
CA LEU A 454 -21.72 -2.96 22.47
C LEU A 454 -21.45 -2.99 20.97
N ILE A 455 -22.41 -3.51 20.20
CA ILE A 455 -22.35 -3.49 18.73
C ILE A 455 -22.28 -2.03 18.24
N GLN A 456 -22.88 -1.10 18.97
CA GLN A 456 -22.87 0.34 18.65
C GLN A 456 -21.53 1.05 18.93
N ILE A 457 -20.61 0.43 19.67
CA ILE A 457 -19.30 1.01 20.00
C ILE A 457 -18.25 0.69 18.93
N PHE A 458 -18.48 -0.34 18.13
CA PHE A 458 -17.58 -0.77 17.06
C PHE A 458 -18.27 -0.65 15.69
N PRO A 459 -18.24 0.53 15.07
CA PRO A 459 -18.96 0.80 13.82
C PRO A 459 -18.61 -0.18 12.69
N GLU A 460 -17.38 -0.67 12.64
CA GLU A 460 -16.90 -1.63 11.63
C GLU A 460 -17.55 -3.03 11.74
N LYS A 461 -18.20 -3.30 12.85
CA LYS A 461 -18.94 -4.56 13.10
C LYS A 461 -20.45 -4.37 13.05
N LEU A 462 -20.94 -3.17 12.69
CA LEU A 462 -22.37 -2.88 12.61
C LEU A 462 -22.93 -3.47 11.33
N ASN A 463 -23.94 -4.31 11.47
CA ASN A 463 -24.58 -5.03 10.37
C ASN A 463 -25.86 -4.32 9.88
N GLY A 464 -25.77 -3.03 9.59
CA GLY A 464 -26.87 -2.31 9.00
C GLY A 464 -26.83 -0.80 9.21
N GLN A 465 -27.45 -0.09 8.29
CA GLN A 465 -27.49 1.36 8.27
C GLN A 465 -28.10 1.94 9.57
N ILE A 466 -29.19 1.37 10.05
CA ILE A 466 -29.92 1.84 11.25
C ILE A 466 -29.04 1.75 12.50
N GLU A 467 -28.18 0.74 12.62
CA GLU A 467 -27.28 0.60 13.77
C GLU A 467 -26.18 1.65 13.75
N ILE A 468 -25.63 1.96 12.57
CA ILE A 468 -24.64 3.03 12.37
C ILE A 468 -25.25 4.39 12.68
N GLU A 469 -26.47 4.65 12.21
CA GLU A 469 -27.22 5.88 12.49
C GLU A 469 -27.41 6.08 13.99
N LYS A 470 -27.86 5.05 14.69
CA LYS A 470 -28.05 5.06 16.15
C LYS A 470 -26.73 5.27 16.91
N PHE A 471 -25.66 4.63 16.44
CA PHE A 471 -24.32 4.81 17.01
C PHE A 471 -23.87 6.28 16.91
N ILE A 472 -23.90 6.87 15.72
CA ILE A 472 -23.51 8.26 15.48
C ILE A 472 -24.36 9.21 16.33
N THR A 473 -25.68 9.02 16.33
CA THR A 473 -26.61 9.84 17.12
C THR A 473 -26.32 9.78 18.61
N LYS A 474 -25.99 8.61 19.14
CA LYS A 474 -25.58 8.43 20.55
C LYS A 474 -24.28 9.18 20.86
N GLU A 475 -23.31 9.13 19.96
CA GLU A 475 -22.03 9.85 20.13
C GLU A 475 -22.25 11.38 20.16
N PHE A 476 -23.16 11.91 19.35
CA PHE A 476 -23.58 13.30 19.41
C PHE A 476 -24.22 13.63 20.75
N ALA A 477 -25.13 12.81 21.24
CA ALA A 477 -25.79 13.04 22.54
C ALA A 477 -24.78 13.07 23.71
N ILE A 478 -23.77 12.18 23.67
CA ILE A 478 -22.71 12.16 24.69
C ILE A 478 -21.79 13.38 24.55
N ALA A 479 -21.46 13.81 23.33
CA ALA A 479 -20.68 15.02 23.11
C ALA A 479 -21.41 16.25 23.62
N LEU A 480 -22.71 16.37 23.33
CA LEU A 480 -23.56 17.45 23.85
C LEU A 480 -23.60 17.50 25.39
N ASN A 481 -23.68 16.35 26.03
CA ASN A 481 -23.66 16.30 27.49
C ASN A 481 -22.34 16.84 28.08
N LYS A 482 -21.21 16.47 27.46
CA LYS A 482 -19.89 16.97 27.86
C LYS A 482 -19.74 18.48 27.65
N THR A 483 -20.35 19.00 26.58
CA THR A 483 -20.33 20.44 26.29
C THR A 483 -21.24 21.23 27.21
N LEU A 484 -22.37 20.66 27.64
CA LEU A 484 -23.26 21.32 28.61
C LEU A 484 -22.53 21.73 29.89
N ASP A 485 -21.70 20.85 30.45
CA ASP A 485 -20.91 21.13 31.64
C ASP A 485 -19.92 22.30 31.44
N LYS A 486 -19.49 22.55 30.21
CA LYS A 486 -18.59 23.64 29.86
C LYS A 486 -19.34 24.92 29.50
N ILE A 487 -20.49 24.83 28.85
CA ILE A 487 -21.32 25.98 28.47
C ILE A 487 -21.78 26.75 29.71
N LEU A 488 -22.10 26.06 30.81
CA LEU A 488 -22.49 26.68 32.07
C LEU A 488 -21.35 27.54 32.68
N SER A 489 -20.09 27.31 32.29
CA SER A 489 -18.93 28.11 32.74
C SER A 489 -18.60 29.27 31.79
N ILE A 490 -19.33 29.44 30.68
CA ILE A 490 -19.06 30.46 29.66
C ILE A 490 -20.28 31.40 29.57
N ASP A 491 -20.34 32.33 30.49
CA ASP A 491 -21.56 33.09 30.89
C ASP A 491 -22.15 34.07 29.87
N GLU A 492 -21.56 34.26 28.65
CA GLU A 492 -22.04 35.29 27.72
C GLU A 492 -22.17 34.87 26.24
N ILE A 493 -22.08 33.58 25.89
CA ILE A 493 -22.02 33.18 24.49
C ILE A 493 -23.39 32.74 23.97
N ARG A 494 -24.15 33.66 23.37
CA ARG A 494 -25.37 33.36 22.58
C ARG A 494 -25.07 33.28 21.07
N ASN A 495 -23.93 32.71 20.68
CA ASN A 495 -23.50 32.58 19.30
C ASN A 495 -23.47 31.11 18.91
N GLU A 496 -24.18 30.78 17.84
CA GLU A 496 -24.32 29.43 17.27
C GLU A 496 -22.98 28.81 16.89
N ASP A 497 -22.09 29.59 16.24
CA ASP A 497 -20.77 29.10 15.80
C ASP A 497 -19.93 28.62 16.99
N LYS A 498 -19.95 29.35 18.12
CA LYS A 498 -19.19 28.98 19.32
C LYS A 498 -19.76 27.71 20.00
N TYR A 499 -21.06 27.46 19.88
CA TYR A 499 -21.62 26.18 20.35
C TYR A 499 -21.19 25.04 19.42
N ASN A 500 -21.18 25.28 18.12
CA ASN A 500 -20.71 24.32 17.14
C ASN A 500 -19.24 23.95 17.37
N ASP A 501 -18.36 24.93 17.60
CA ASP A 501 -16.94 24.72 17.93
C ASP A 501 -16.75 23.81 19.15
N LEU A 502 -17.52 24.06 20.23
CA LEU A 502 -17.42 23.23 21.44
C LEU A 502 -17.92 21.80 21.21
N VAL A 503 -18.99 21.65 20.48
CA VAL A 503 -19.54 20.33 20.13
C VAL A 503 -18.58 19.59 19.22
N GLN A 504 -18.00 20.27 18.25
CA GLN A 504 -17.00 19.69 17.35
C GLN A 504 -15.80 19.14 18.12
N VAL A 505 -15.18 19.91 19.00
CA VAL A 505 -14.05 19.45 19.83
C VAL A 505 -14.42 18.21 20.65
N ALA A 506 -15.63 18.17 21.17
CA ALA A 506 -16.13 17.00 21.90
C ALA A 506 -16.31 15.79 20.99
N LEU A 507 -16.85 15.99 19.77
CA LEU A 507 -17.02 14.95 18.76
C LEU A 507 -15.67 14.44 18.24
N GLU A 508 -14.71 15.33 17.96
CA GLU A 508 -13.37 14.95 17.55
C GLU A 508 -12.72 14.01 18.57
N SER A 509 -12.80 14.34 19.86
CA SER A 509 -12.25 13.48 20.92
C SER A 509 -12.91 12.10 20.99
N ARG A 510 -14.12 11.96 20.49
CA ARG A 510 -14.87 10.69 20.49
C ARG A 510 -14.67 9.89 19.22
N PHE A 511 -14.73 10.52 18.07
CA PHE A 511 -14.63 9.84 16.79
C PHE A 511 -13.18 9.50 16.39
N ASN A 512 -12.18 10.25 16.91
CA ASN A 512 -10.76 9.94 16.70
C ASN A 512 -10.37 8.53 17.20
N ILE A 513 -11.06 8.00 18.21
CA ILE A 513 -10.85 6.63 18.71
C ILE A 513 -11.14 5.59 17.61
N PHE A 514 -12.03 5.90 16.69
CA PHE A 514 -12.41 5.05 15.57
C PHE A 514 -11.66 5.38 14.27
N GLY A 515 -10.72 6.34 14.32
CA GLY A 515 -10.04 6.86 13.13
C GLY A 515 -10.93 7.72 12.23
N TRP A 516 -12.10 8.14 12.72
CA TRP A 516 -13.01 9.00 11.99
C TRP A 516 -12.63 10.47 12.15
N ILE A 517 -12.92 11.26 11.12
CA ILE A 517 -12.56 12.67 11.04
C ILE A 517 -13.84 13.51 11.19
N VAL A 518 -13.79 14.47 12.10
CA VAL A 518 -14.83 15.51 12.25
C VAL A 518 -14.30 16.79 11.62
N LYS A 519 -15.06 17.37 10.71
CA LYS A 519 -14.70 18.61 10.00
C LYS A 519 -15.77 19.67 10.24
N ASP A 520 -15.31 20.89 10.47
CA ASP A 520 -16.16 22.07 10.60
C ASP A 520 -16.22 22.85 9.28
N GLN A 521 -17.34 23.54 9.04
CA GLN A 521 -17.58 24.50 7.95
C GLN A 521 -17.04 24.06 6.57
N THR A 522 -17.24 22.77 6.25
CA THR A 522 -16.80 22.23 4.96
C THR A 522 -17.75 22.64 3.84
N ARG A 523 -17.19 23.16 2.73
CA ARG A 523 -17.96 23.47 1.54
C ARG A 523 -18.34 22.21 0.78
N GLY A 524 -19.63 22.02 0.53
CA GLY A 524 -20.13 20.88 -0.24
C GLY A 524 -21.63 21.01 -0.54
N GLY A 525 -22.10 20.40 -1.63
CA GLY A 525 -23.46 20.56 -2.12
C GLY A 525 -23.66 21.84 -2.94
N PHE A 526 -24.91 22.21 -3.19
CA PHE A 526 -25.27 23.42 -3.95
C PHE A 526 -25.85 24.47 -3.00
N SER A 527 -25.47 25.74 -3.16
CA SER A 527 -26.13 26.84 -2.49
C SER A 527 -27.49 27.12 -3.15
N GLU A 528 -28.42 27.79 -2.45
CA GLU A 528 -29.72 28.23 -3.01
C GLU A 528 -29.61 28.93 -4.35
N THR A 529 -28.49 29.63 -4.62
CA THR A 529 -28.25 30.34 -5.88
C THR A 529 -27.56 29.46 -6.94
N GLY A 530 -27.19 28.20 -6.62
CA GLY A 530 -26.50 27.27 -7.53
C GLY A 530 -25.11 27.71 -7.99
N LYS A 531 -24.56 28.80 -7.43
CA LYS A 531 -23.29 29.40 -7.89
C LYS A 531 -22.08 29.08 -7.01
N SER A 532 -22.27 28.57 -5.79
CA SER A 532 -21.22 28.20 -4.86
C SER A 532 -21.60 26.99 -4.02
N PRO A 533 -20.64 26.19 -3.53
CA PRO A 533 -20.96 25.08 -2.61
C PRO A 533 -21.62 25.60 -1.34
N GLY A 534 -22.67 24.91 -0.85
CA GLY A 534 -23.26 25.16 0.46
C GLY A 534 -22.29 24.89 1.61
N GLU A 535 -22.43 25.64 2.70
CA GLU A 535 -21.58 25.45 3.89
C GLU A 535 -22.29 24.52 4.85
N ARG A 536 -21.60 23.47 5.32
CA ARG A 536 -22.06 22.45 6.26
C ARG A 536 -21.49 22.78 7.62
N ASP A 537 -22.31 22.68 8.68
CA ASP A 537 -21.81 23.03 10.02
C ASP A 537 -20.85 21.98 10.57
N ILE A 538 -21.20 20.68 10.55
CA ILE A 538 -20.33 19.60 10.97
C ILE A 538 -20.45 18.42 9.99
N LEU A 539 -19.31 17.90 9.57
CA LEU A 539 -19.20 16.74 8.69
C LEU A 539 -18.42 15.63 9.39
N ILE A 540 -18.96 14.41 9.42
CA ILE A 540 -18.27 13.23 9.92
C ILE A 540 -17.89 12.32 8.75
N GLN A 541 -16.63 11.96 8.67
CA GLN A 541 -16.08 11.04 7.70
C GLN A 541 -15.43 9.84 8.40
N ASP A 542 -15.54 8.67 7.79
CA ASP A 542 -14.82 7.48 8.26
C ASP A 542 -13.31 7.55 7.96
N SER A 543 -12.58 6.51 8.32
CA SER A 543 -11.13 6.39 8.08
C SER A 543 -10.74 6.38 6.59
N ASN A 544 -11.69 6.10 5.68
CA ASN A 544 -11.49 6.11 4.23
C ASN A 544 -11.85 7.45 3.58
N GLY A 545 -12.33 8.42 4.39
CA GLY A 545 -12.80 9.71 3.91
C GLY A 545 -14.25 9.69 3.39
N GLU A 546 -14.97 8.58 3.55
CA GLU A 546 -16.38 8.52 3.20
C GLU A 546 -17.22 9.29 4.22
N THR A 547 -18.16 10.11 3.74
CA THR A 547 -19.07 10.85 4.60
C THR A 547 -20.03 9.89 5.28
N MET A 548 -20.01 9.86 6.61
CA MET A 548 -20.92 9.05 7.43
C MET A 548 -22.20 9.79 7.75
N THR A 549 -22.10 11.07 8.08
CA THR A 549 -23.26 11.94 8.32
C THR A 549 -22.88 13.40 8.14
N VAL A 550 -23.89 14.21 7.86
CA VAL A 550 -23.83 15.66 7.87
C VAL A 550 -24.74 16.19 8.96
N CYS A 551 -24.25 17.14 9.72
CA CYS A 551 -25.01 17.80 10.77
C CYS A 551 -25.25 19.27 10.38
N GLU A 552 -26.50 19.70 10.51
CA GLU A 552 -26.92 21.10 10.44
C GLU A 552 -27.29 21.55 11.85
N ALA A 553 -26.80 22.69 12.28
CA ALA A 553 -27.01 23.19 13.63
C ALA A 553 -27.67 24.56 13.61
N PHE A 554 -28.56 24.83 14.57
CA PHE A 554 -29.20 26.14 14.71
C PHE A 554 -29.79 26.38 16.10
N ILE A 555 -29.99 27.65 16.44
CA ILE A 555 -30.70 28.06 17.62
C ILE A 555 -32.20 28.08 17.31
N PHE A 556 -33.02 27.32 18.08
CA PHE A 556 -34.47 27.25 17.90
C PHE A 556 -35.16 28.56 18.30
N ARG A 557 -35.60 29.33 17.29
CA ARG A 557 -36.26 30.63 17.49
C ARG A 557 -37.66 30.68 16.92
N ASP A 558 -37.79 30.57 15.59
CA ASP A 558 -39.00 30.75 14.84
C ASP A 558 -39.15 29.71 13.71
N PHE A 559 -40.35 29.62 13.13
CA PHE A 559 -40.63 28.67 12.07
C PHE A 559 -39.82 28.91 10.78
N PRO A 560 -39.75 30.13 10.23
CA PRO A 560 -39.03 30.32 8.95
C PRO A 560 -37.55 29.93 9.00
N ARG A 561 -36.90 30.21 10.13
CA ARG A 561 -35.48 29.81 10.32
C ARG A 561 -35.35 28.31 10.44
N THR A 562 -36.21 27.67 11.21
CA THR A 562 -36.23 26.19 11.35
C THR A 562 -36.48 25.52 10.01
N GLU A 563 -37.44 26.01 9.24
CA GLU A 563 -37.75 25.51 7.90
C GLU A 563 -36.55 25.62 6.97
N SER A 564 -35.86 26.79 6.93
CA SER A 564 -34.70 27.03 6.09
C SER A 564 -33.57 26.04 6.42
N HIS A 565 -33.24 25.84 7.71
CA HIS A 565 -32.18 24.89 8.11
C HIS A 565 -32.53 23.42 7.79
N LEU A 566 -33.76 23.01 7.99
CA LEU A 566 -34.19 21.65 7.72
C LEU A 566 -34.25 21.33 6.21
N LYS A 567 -34.63 22.32 5.37
CA LYS A 567 -34.62 22.16 3.91
C LYS A 567 -33.20 22.12 3.36
N LYS A 568 -32.30 22.90 3.91
CA LYS A 568 -30.85 22.97 3.53
C LYS A 568 -30.15 21.61 3.66
N ILE A 569 -30.58 20.74 4.59
CA ILE A 569 -30.05 19.38 4.74
C ILE A 569 -30.11 18.59 3.44
N PHE A 570 -31.17 18.74 2.66
CA PHE A 570 -31.38 18.01 1.43
C PHE A 570 -30.55 18.55 0.25
N ASP A 571 -30.02 19.77 0.36
CA ASP A 571 -29.08 20.33 -0.63
C ASP A 571 -27.68 19.74 -0.50
N TYR A 572 -27.35 19.14 0.65
CA TYR A 572 -26.05 18.50 0.91
C TYR A 572 -25.96 17.07 0.39
N HIS A 573 -27.07 16.50 0.00
CA HIS A 573 -27.16 15.10 -0.23
C HIS A 573 -26.82 14.75 -1.68
N HIS A 574 -25.70 14.17 -1.91
CA HIS A 574 -25.51 13.27 -3.03
C HIS A 574 -25.17 11.89 -2.44
N ASN A 575 -26.14 10.99 -2.37
CA ASN A 575 -26.00 9.60 -1.91
C ASN A 575 -25.85 9.36 -0.40
N LYS A 576 -26.45 10.17 0.48
CA LYS A 576 -26.50 9.90 1.92
C LYS A 576 -27.94 9.82 2.44
N ASN A 577 -28.15 8.88 3.35
CA ASN A 577 -29.48 8.57 3.90
C ASN A 577 -29.59 8.86 5.40
N HIS A 578 -28.54 9.43 6.00
CA HIS A 578 -28.48 9.74 7.42
C HIS A 578 -27.99 11.16 7.65
N PHE A 579 -28.78 11.95 8.38
CA PHE A 579 -28.46 13.31 8.75
C PHE A 579 -28.75 13.57 10.23
N ILE A 580 -28.07 14.56 10.79
CA ILE A 580 -28.28 15.03 12.16
C ILE A 580 -28.65 16.51 12.11
N THR A 581 -29.66 16.87 12.92
CA THR A 581 -29.98 18.25 13.20
C THR A 581 -29.70 18.53 14.66
N LEU A 582 -28.82 19.49 14.91
CA LEU A 582 -28.47 19.93 16.26
C LEU A 582 -29.21 21.23 16.60
N ILE A 583 -30.05 21.18 17.60
CA ILE A 583 -30.98 22.27 17.92
C ILE A 583 -30.66 22.83 19.30
N TYR A 584 -30.25 24.07 19.34
CA TYR A 584 -29.92 24.77 20.58
C TYR A 584 -31.15 25.49 21.10
N ASP A 585 -31.71 25.04 22.25
CA ASP A 585 -32.81 25.70 22.93
C ASP A 585 -32.33 26.60 24.08
N LEU A 586 -32.69 27.86 24.05
CA LEU A 586 -32.33 28.87 25.02
C LEU A 586 -33.46 29.16 26.05
N SER A 587 -34.51 28.33 26.04
CA SER A 587 -35.62 28.51 26.97
C SER A 587 -35.29 28.02 28.39
N THR A 588 -36.14 28.37 29.33
CA THR A 588 -36.04 27.83 30.70
C THR A 588 -36.38 26.33 30.70
N GLN A 589 -35.79 25.59 31.62
CA GLN A 589 -36.03 24.15 31.79
C GLN A 589 -37.52 23.79 31.83
N ALA A 590 -38.35 24.60 32.52
CA ALA A 590 -39.80 24.40 32.59
C ALA A 590 -40.54 24.48 31.24
N ASN A 591 -39.94 25.16 30.26
CA ASN A 591 -40.52 25.29 28.92
C ASN A 591 -39.92 24.29 27.92
N PHE A 592 -38.83 23.62 28.25
CA PHE A 592 -38.07 22.78 27.31
C PHE A 592 -38.92 21.62 26.74
N GLU A 593 -39.56 20.85 27.60
CA GLU A 593 -40.44 19.75 27.18
C GLU A 593 -41.57 20.21 26.23
N ARG A 594 -42.21 21.34 26.55
CA ARG A 594 -43.26 21.90 25.70
C ARG A 594 -42.68 22.31 24.33
N ARG A 595 -41.52 22.96 24.30
CA ARG A 595 -40.85 23.39 23.07
C ARG A 595 -40.39 22.19 22.23
N TRP A 596 -39.89 21.16 22.87
CA TRP A 596 -39.54 19.92 22.19
C TRP A 596 -40.78 19.28 21.51
N ASN A 597 -41.87 19.13 22.24
CA ASN A 597 -43.10 18.58 21.69
C ASN A 597 -43.69 19.46 20.57
N THR A 598 -43.64 20.77 20.71
CA THR A 598 -44.06 21.71 19.65
C THR A 598 -43.13 21.59 18.43
N TYR A 599 -41.84 21.45 18.62
CA TYR A 599 -40.90 21.26 17.53
C TYR A 599 -41.18 19.97 16.75
N LEU A 600 -41.22 18.85 17.45
CA LEU A 600 -41.34 17.53 16.83
C LEU A 600 -42.69 17.27 16.17
N ASN A 601 -43.76 17.66 16.83
CA ASN A 601 -45.14 17.32 16.41
C ASN A 601 -45.77 18.42 15.56
N ASP A 602 -45.55 19.71 15.87
CA ASP A 602 -46.27 20.81 15.23
C ASP A 602 -45.41 21.60 14.21
N THR A 603 -44.07 21.73 14.47
CA THR A 603 -43.21 22.54 13.62
C THR A 603 -42.76 21.75 12.40
N ILE A 604 -42.23 20.53 12.58
CA ILE A 604 -41.72 19.71 11.48
C ILE A 604 -42.85 19.32 10.52
N SER A 605 -44.02 18.94 11.02
CA SER A 605 -45.18 18.53 10.19
C SER A 605 -45.71 19.64 9.25
N LYS A 606 -45.40 20.92 9.53
CA LYS A 606 -45.81 22.07 8.69
C LYS A 606 -44.80 22.42 7.60
N ILE A 607 -43.61 21.78 7.58
CA ILE A 607 -42.57 22.06 6.61
C ILE A 607 -42.87 21.30 5.32
N GLU A 608 -42.96 22.03 4.22
CA GLU A 608 -43.01 21.44 2.88
C GLU A 608 -41.57 21.08 2.44
N PHE A 609 -41.25 19.81 2.58
CA PHE A 609 -39.92 19.27 2.16
C PHE A 609 -39.83 19.13 0.64
N PRO A 610 -38.60 19.09 0.07
CA PRO A 610 -38.40 18.93 -1.37
C PRO A 610 -39.04 17.63 -1.90
N SER A 611 -39.45 17.66 -3.18
CA SER A 611 -40.06 16.48 -3.84
C SER A 611 -39.13 15.26 -3.74
N GLY A 612 -39.68 14.13 -3.32
CA GLY A 612 -38.95 12.87 -3.08
C GLY A 612 -38.42 12.73 -1.65
N PHE A 613 -38.60 13.77 -0.80
CA PHE A 613 -38.24 13.75 0.63
C PHE A 613 -39.39 14.12 1.52
N GLU A 614 -40.60 13.80 1.08
CA GLU A 614 -41.80 13.97 1.88
C GLU A 614 -41.64 13.24 3.21
N ILE A 615 -42.16 13.85 4.29
CA ILE A 615 -42.09 13.28 5.63
C ILE A 615 -43.01 12.08 5.75
N ASN A 616 -42.58 11.03 6.41
CA ASN A 616 -43.41 9.90 6.83
C ASN A 616 -43.84 10.13 8.28
N GLU A 617 -45.05 10.62 8.47
CA GLU A 617 -45.60 10.97 9.80
C GLU A 617 -45.65 9.75 10.75
N ASP A 618 -45.97 8.55 10.24
CA ASP A 618 -46.02 7.32 11.04
C ASP A 618 -44.64 6.91 11.63
N LYS A 619 -43.58 7.39 11.05
CA LYS A 619 -42.21 7.12 11.50
C LYS A 619 -41.55 8.30 12.22
N THR A 620 -42.29 9.40 12.40
CA THR A 620 -41.82 10.57 13.16
C THR A 620 -42.10 10.34 14.65
N LYS A 621 -41.07 10.29 15.48
CA LYS A 621 -41.22 9.98 16.89
C LYS A 621 -40.08 10.49 17.76
N ASP A 622 -40.41 10.71 19.05
CA ASP A 622 -39.39 10.83 20.11
C ASP A 622 -38.75 9.45 20.35
N VAL A 623 -37.46 9.40 20.29
CA VAL A 623 -36.64 8.18 20.49
C VAL A 623 -35.63 8.33 21.63
N THR A 624 -35.78 9.37 22.47
CA THR A 624 -34.88 9.65 23.58
C THR A 624 -34.62 8.41 24.45
N ASP A 625 -35.70 7.68 24.78
CA ASP A 625 -35.60 6.49 25.64
C ASP A 625 -34.94 5.27 24.95
N GLU A 626 -34.91 5.26 23.62
CA GLU A 626 -34.26 4.17 22.85
C GLU A 626 -32.73 4.21 22.98
N PHE A 627 -32.15 5.36 23.34
CA PHE A 627 -30.70 5.55 23.41
C PHE A 627 -30.09 5.26 24.79
N ASP A 628 -30.87 4.82 25.77
CA ASP A 628 -30.38 4.61 27.16
C ASP A 628 -29.66 5.85 27.75
N TYR A 629 -30.05 7.02 27.27
CA TYR A 629 -29.38 8.28 27.59
C TYR A 629 -30.31 9.09 28.51
N LYS A 630 -29.86 9.28 29.75
CA LYS A 630 -30.67 9.94 30.78
C LYS A 630 -30.10 11.33 31.08
N ASN A 631 -30.32 12.27 30.20
CA ASN A 631 -30.11 13.68 30.50
C ASN A 631 -31.38 14.45 30.12
N SER A 632 -32.03 15.03 31.10
CA SER A 632 -33.27 15.79 30.90
C SER A 632 -33.10 17.09 30.10
N ALA A 633 -31.84 17.52 29.87
CA ALA A 633 -31.52 18.65 29.01
C ALA A 633 -31.35 18.28 27.53
N ILE A 634 -31.42 17.00 27.15
CA ILE A 634 -31.23 16.55 25.77
C ILE A 634 -32.42 15.67 25.38
N LYS A 635 -32.99 15.96 24.22
CA LYS A 635 -34.04 15.19 23.59
C LYS A 635 -33.63 14.72 22.22
N ILE A 636 -34.06 13.52 21.84
CA ILE A 636 -33.71 12.89 20.55
C ILE A 636 -34.99 12.47 19.84
N GLY A 637 -35.17 12.98 18.64
CA GLY A 637 -36.29 12.58 17.75
C GLY A 637 -35.73 12.01 16.45
N VAL A 638 -36.59 11.32 15.71
CA VAL A 638 -36.29 10.87 14.35
C VAL A 638 -37.45 11.19 13.43
N THR A 639 -37.11 11.65 12.22
CA THR A 639 -38.05 11.77 11.10
C THR A 639 -37.56 10.96 9.93
N ALA A 640 -38.43 10.25 9.24
CA ALA A 640 -38.13 9.52 8.04
C ALA A 640 -38.65 10.29 6.81
N HIS A 641 -37.82 10.40 5.79
CA HIS A 641 -38.11 11.15 4.57
C HIS A 641 -37.96 10.29 3.32
N GLY A 642 -38.87 10.42 2.37
CA GLY A 642 -38.86 9.65 1.14
C GLY A 642 -38.84 8.15 1.40
N THR A 643 -38.01 7.43 0.61
CA THR A 643 -37.91 5.98 0.70
C THR A 643 -36.95 5.47 1.77
N ASN A 644 -35.87 6.19 2.06
CA ASN A 644 -34.74 5.64 2.85
C ASN A 644 -33.88 6.68 3.60
N THR A 645 -34.38 7.90 3.83
CA THR A 645 -33.62 8.96 4.50
C THR A 645 -34.15 9.21 5.90
N ASN A 646 -33.26 9.20 6.89
CA ASN A 646 -33.55 9.49 8.29
C ASN A 646 -32.82 10.77 8.73
N ILE A 647 -33.54 11.65 9.43
CA ILE A 647 -32.96 12.79 10.13
C ILE A 647 -33.15 12.56 11.63
N TYR A 648 -32.06 12.56 12.37
CA TYR A 648 -32.10 12.53 13.83
C TYR A 648 -31.97 13.95 14.36
N HIS A 649 -32.95 14.37 15.18
CA HIS A 649 -33.06 15.68 15.75
C HIS A 649 -32.59 15.63 17.21
N LEU A 650 -31.50 16.31 17.55
CA LEU A 650 -31.02 16.42 18.91
C LEU A 650 -31.25 17.85 19.40
N MET A 651 -32.20 18.03 20.31
CA MET A 651 -32.47 19.32 20.93
C MET A 651 -31.82 19.35 22.32
N VAL A 652 -31.01 20.37 22.55
CA VAL A 652 -30.26 20.56 23.80
C VAL A 652 -30.68 21.88 24.48
N ASN A 653 -31.01 21.83 25.75
CA ASN A 653 -31.33 23.03 26.54
C ASN A 653 -30.06 23.63 27.12
N LEU A 654 -29.67 24.79 26.59
CA LEU A 654 -28.47 25.51 27.02
C LEU A 654 -28.68 26.36 28.31
N ASN A 655 -29.92 26.51 28.78
CA ASN A 655 -30.23 27.17 30.04
C ASN A 655 -30.53 26.16 31.16
N TYR A 656 -30.18 24.91 30.99
CA TYR A 656 -30.33 23.88 32.01
C TYR A 656 -29.47 24.22 33.23
N LYS A 657 -30.09 24.42 34.37
CA LYS A 657 -29.41 24.52 35.64
C LYS A 657 -29.51 23.19 36.35
N VAL A 658 -28.36 22.53 36.58
CA VAL A 658 -28.29 21.30 37.38
C VAL A 658 -28.78 21.52 38.81
#